data_d64b220c18dcb3b3fd68d363b16ee297
#
_entry.id   d64b220c18dcb3b3fd68d363b16ee297
#
_cell.length_a   1.000
_cell.length_b   1.000
_cell.length_c   1.000
_cell.angle_alpha   90.00
_cell.angle_beta   90.00
_cell.angle_gamma   90.00
#
_symmetry.space_group_name_H-M   'P 1'
#
loop_
_entity.id
_entity.type
_entity.pdbx_description
1 polymer ?
#
loop_
_entity_poly.entity_id
_entity_poly.type
_entity_poly.pdbx_seq_one_letter_code
_entity_poly.pdbx_strand_id
1 'polypeptide(L)'
;MARFLFVNPPLVLDEDFIDYPYFANHGLLACAGLAASRGAQVEVYDAFALPASGRHPRLAGGWILGVEHGDFVAGLPDEPFDVVVLGASVFVRIEDAHQETRDLIRALRERYPHAVLLLSDGYVGGQHYMSYDGEAVLAAYPELDAILKYPGERRFGDPDALAELRGVRRVLDDGGARPGDPHDAFYLLDEIDTVAFDRFLGRCFDERWQNTFGIVPGTRSLLTSMGCPHRCIFCTSNPGWRTNGRKLYQPIPLARLKHWTYLLHSVFGARKLLILDEMVNVRPDFNAMLRVFNDLGLTYDFPNGMRADHLDREDLELMVGRVTTLSISAESGTQEDLDGPIGKGQKLDAIYRVAEWCHELGIPLMSHYIIGFPWETPAHVTKTLDMAYELHDRFGVWPSMQFATPIRGTALHEQCVQLGLVDAAGIDLKDGALFQHKPAYEPPHCPPGYIAKARAAFDMKIAARDSRKLIMNITYKCANRCVFCATGDRISAALGWDKIEGILKEHRNSGTDQLDIDGGEPTTHPQLIDAIRLARNIGYRSINLTTNGRLLRERGFAADLLESGLTHLLISLHGATAEVHDAATDAPGSFEQTVAGIDNVMALRPADIETGMNVTIVRCNVDHLMALTALAIAKGFSKINFQFTTPFGRAYEDVVPPLEEAARAVMQVIDRYAGEIKIHVINAQFCAFPGYEQYVAGDLQKLGRTMVFAADPRYPEQVNLYEWLGAKREKREICAECPWTTVCEGFQVFAADKPDMRVERARPVVAVA
;
A
#
# COMPACT_ATOMS: atom_id res chain seq x y z
N MET A 1 -30.80 -35.41 24.56
CA MET A 1 -29.57 -34.87 24.00
C MET A 1 -29.95 -33.64 23.19
N ALA A 2 -29.46 -32.49 23.58
CA ALA A 2 -29.79 -31.24 22.90
C ALA A 2 -29.17 -31.20 21.49
N ARG A 3 -29.93 -30.68 20.51
CA ARG A 3 -29.46 -30.49 19.12
C ARG A 3 -29.10 -29.03 18.92
N PHE A 4 -27.90 -28.79 18.44
CA PHE A 4 -27.34 -27.46 18.18
C PHE A 4 -27.10 -27.23 16.70
N LEU A 5 -27.49 -26.02 16.23
CA LEU A 5 -27.05 -25.48 14.95
C LEU A 5 -26.10 -24.32 15.21
N PHE A 6 -24.87 -24.41 14.70
CA PHE A 6 -23.90 -23.32 14.72
C PHE A 6 -23.87 -22.63 13.36
N VAL A 7 -24.14 -21.34 13.34
CA VAL A 7 -24.34 -20.56 12.12
C VAL A 7 -23.19 -19.54 11.99
N ASN A 8 -22.36 -19.69 10.96
CA ASN A 8 -21.36 -18.69 10.55
C ASN A 8 -21.92 -17.90 9.35
N PRO A 9 -22.38 -16.65 9.54
CA PRO A 9 -23.09 -15.91 8.50
C PRO A 9 -22.16 -15.40 7.40
N PRO A 10 -22.71 -15.01 6.21
CA PRO A 10 -21.95 -14.26 5.24
C PRO A 10 -21.53 -12.90 5.80
N LEU A 11 -20.37 -12.43 5.38
CA LEU A 11 -19.80 -11.17 5.84
C LEU A 11 -19.98 -10.07 4.80
N VAL A 12 -20.56 -8.96 5.23
CA VAL A 12 -20.72 -7.74 4.42
C VAL A 12 -19.54 -6.80 4.70
N LEU A 13 -18.83 -6.39 3.66
CA LEU A 13 -17.64 -5.55 3.74
C LEU A 13 -17.68 -4.41 2.74
N ASP A 14 -17.02 -3.31 3.06
CA ASP A 14 -16.80 -2.21 2.14
C ASP A 14 -15.76 -2.54 1.05
N GLU A 15 -15.72 -1.73 -0.03
CA GLU A 15 -14.84 -1.97 -1.18
C GLU A 15 -13.36 -2.01 -0.81
N ASP A 16 -12.95 -1.18 0.14
CA ASP A 16 -11.55 -0.99 0.53
C ASP A 16 -11.11 -1.89 1.69
N PHE A 17 -11.98 -2.79 2.15
CA PHE A 17 -11.63 -3.70 3.23
C PHE A 17 -10.68 -4.80 2.76
N ILE A 18 -9.54 -4.96 3.44
CA ILE A 18 -8.46 -5.86 3.01
C ILE A 18 -8.21 -7.04 3.95
N ASP A 19 -8.64 -6.97 5.21
CA ASP A 19 -8.45 -8.02 6.21
C ASP A 19 -9.61 -9.03 6.19
N TYR A 20 -9.69 -9.83 5.14
CA TYR A 20 -10.75 -10.85 5.01
C TYR A 20 -10.51 -12.05 5.90
N PRO A 21 -11.55 -12.60 6.51
CA PRO A 21 -11.47 -13.87 7.21
C PRO A 21 -11.46 -15.05 6.22
N TYR A 22 -10.32 -15.31 5.59
CA TYR A 22 -10.12 -16.44 4.68
C TYR A 22 -9.95 -17.78 5.40
N PHE A 23 -10.56 -17.95 6.53
CA PHE A 23 -10.37 -19.10 7.41
C PHE A 23 -11.67 -19.44 8.14
N ALA A 24 -11.72 -20.66 8.64
CA ALA A 24 -12.84 -21.11 9.45
C ALA A 24 -12.98 -20.28 10.75
N ASN A 25 -14.19 -20.10 11.20
CA ASN A 25 -14.46 -19.42 12.48
C ASN A 25 -14.09 -20.33 13.67
N HIS A 26 -12.83 -20.25 14.10
CA HIS A 26 -12.32 -21.11 15.18
C HIS A 26 -13.08 -20.98 16.50
N GLY A 27 -13.56 -19.79 16.82
CA GLY A 27 -14.35 -19.58 18.05
C GLY A 27 -15.67 -20.34 18.00
N LEU A 28 -16.37 -20.25 16.89
CA LEU A 28 -17.65 -20.97 16.69
C LEU A 28 -17.41 -22.49 16.69
N LEU A 29 -16.37 -22.96 16.01
CA LEU A 29 -16.02 -24.38 15.97
C LEU A 29 -15.59 -24.92 17.34
N ALA A 30 -14.87 -24.11 18.15
CA ALA A 30 -14.52 -24.49 19.51
C ALA A 30 -15.77 -24.67 20.39
N CYS A 31 -16.73 -23.76 20.28
CA CYS A 31 -18.01 -23.87 20.99
C CYS A 31 -18.76 -25.15 20.60
N ALA A 32 -18.82 -25.41 19.30
CA ALA A 32 -19.50 -26.56 18.73
C ALA A 32 -18.82 -27.88 19.16
N GLY A 33 -17.47 -27.95 19.09
CA GLY A 33 -16.70 -29.11 19.52
C GLY A 33 -16.84 -29.39 20.99
N LEU A 34 -16.87 -28.38 21.83
CA LEU A 34 -17.11 -28.57 23.25
C LEU A 34 -18.52 -29.13 23.53
N ALA A 35 -19.55 -28.60 22.88
CA ALA A 35 -20.91 -29.13 22.99
C ALA A 35 -20.99 -30.59 22.54
N ALA A 36 -20.37 -30.94 21.38
CA ALA A 36 -20.30 -32.30 20.86
C ALA A 36 -19.59 -33.25 21.85
N SER A 37 -18.48 -32.82 22.45
CA SER A 37 -17.74 -33.62 23.46
C SER A 37 -18.55 -33.93 24.71
N ARG A 38 -19.63 -33.19 24.94
CA ARG A 38 -20.58 -33.37 26.07
C ARG A 38 -21.85 -34.11 25.66
N GLY A 39 -21.86 -34.64 24.44
CA GLY A 39 -22.95 -35.48 23.95
C GLY A 39 -24.05 -34.72 23.20
N ALA A 40 -23.95 -33.43 22.95
CA ALA A 40 -24.87 -32.73 22.08
C ALA A 40 -24.74 -33.21 20.62
N GLN A 41 -25.86 -33.24 19.90
CA GLN A 41 -25.84 -33.36 18.46
C GLN A 41 -25.57 -31.97 17.85
N VAL A 42 -24.54 -31.86 17.02
CA VAL A 42 -24.06 -30.59 16.51
C VAL A 42 -24.08 -30.58 14.98
N GLU A 43 -24.59 -29.51 14.41
CA GLU A 43 -24.51 -29.21 12.99
C GLU A 43 -23.88 -27.81 12.81
N VAL A 44 -23.01 -27.65 11.79
CA VAL A 44 -22.38 -26.40 11.45
C VAL A 44 -22.83 -25.92 10.08
N TYR A 45 -23.44 -24.74 10.01
CA TYR A 45 -23.87 -24.10 8.77
C TYR A 45 -23.02 -22.87 8.51
N ASP A 46 -22.03 -23.02 7.62
CA ASP A 46 -20.99 -22.02 7.38
C ASP A 46 -21.13 -21.42 5.98
N ALA A 47 -21.37 -20.12 5.89
CA ALA A 47 -21.53 -19.40 4.64
C ALA A 47 -20.32 -19.52 3.69
N PHE A 48 -19.12 -19.75 4.22
CA PHE A 48 -17.91 -19.90 3.43
C PHE A 48 -17.73 -21.34 2.89
N ALA A 49 -18.37 -22.32 3.50
CA ALA A 49 -18.30 -23.71 3.14
C ALA A 49 -19.52 -24.22 2.31
N LEU A 50 -20.34 -23.32 1.80
CA LEU A 50 -21.48 -23.68 0.93
C LEU A 50 -21.09 -23.69 -0.56
N PRO A 51 -21.79 -24.47 -1.42
CA PRO A 51 -21.44 -24.62 -2.84
C PRO A 51 -21.39 -23.32 -3.64
N ALA A 52 -22.26 -22.35 -3.34
CA ALA A 52 -22.31 -21.03 -3.99
C ALA A 52 -21.38 -19.98 -3.37
N SER A 53 -20.60 -20.37 -2.37
CA SER A 53 -19.71 -19.46 -1.66
C SER A 53 -18.69 -18.79 -2.58
N GLY A 54 -18.46 -17.49 -2.36
CA GLY A 54 -17.54 -16.69 -3.15
C GLY A 54 -17.48 -15.25 -2.63
N ARG A 55 -17.15 -14.35 -3.55
CA ARG A 55 -17.17 -12.90 -3.35
C ARG A 55 -18.19 -12.31 -4.31
N HIS A 56 -19.23 -11.73 -3.79
CA HIS A 56 -20.36 -11.18 -4.54
C HIS A 56 -20.39 -9.65 -4.42
N PRO A 57 -20.40 -8.89 -5.54
CA PRO A 57 -20.48 -7.43 -5.49
C PRO A 57 -21.89 -6.99 -5.06
N ARG A 58 -21.95 -5.90 -4.26
CA ARG A 58 -23.21 -5.30 -3.83
C ARG A 58 -23.56 -4.10 -4.70
N LEU A 59 -24.84 -3.90 -4.97
CA LEU A 59 -25.36 -2.71 -5.68
C LEU A 59 -25.12 -1.40 -4.88
N ALA A 60 -25.06 -1.49 -3.56
CA ALA A 60 -24.80 -0.36 -2.67
C ALA A 60 -23.29 -0.07 -2.47
N GLY A 61 -22.41 -0.75 -3.21
CA GLY A 61 -20.96 -0.77 -2.99
C GLY A 61 -20.54 -1.85 -2.02
N GLY A 62 -19.24 -2.24 -2.10
CA GLY A 62 -18.67 -3.30 -1.26
C GLY A 62 -18.99 -4.73 -1.72
N TRP A 63 -18.81 -5.68 -0.80
CA TRP A 63 -18.80 -7.11 -1.09
C TRP A 63 -19.57 -7.90 -0.06
N ILE A 64 -20.13 -9.04 -0.49
CA ILE A 64 -20.55 -10.13 0.40
C ILE A 64 -19.51 -11.24 0.24
N LEU A 65 -18.91 -11.69 1.34
CA LEU A 65 -18.10 -12.90 1.40
C LEU A 65 -18.93 -14.06 1.91
N GLY A 66 -18.80 -15.22 1.26
CA GLY A 66 -19.60 -16.39 1.51
C GLY A 66 -20.65 -16.57 0.42
N VAL A 67 -21.89 -16.83 0.77
CA VAL A 67 -23.05 -16.87 -0.13
C VAL A 67 -23.90 -15.62 0.02
N GLU A 68 -24.68 -15.27 -0.99
CA GLU A 68 -25.63 -14.18 -0.90
C GLU A 68 -26.64 -14.43 0.22
N HIS A 69 -27.08 -13.37 0.89
CA HIS A 69 -27.95 -13.47 2.09
C HIS A 69 -29.26 -14.25 1.84
N GLY A 70 -29.90 -14.03 0.70
CA GLY A 70 -31.14 -14.75 0.34
C GLY A 70 -30.94 -16.24 0.20
N ASP A 71 -29.85 -16.64 -0.48
CA ASP A 71 -29.49 -18.04 -0.67
C ASP A 71 -29.05 -18.69 0.63
N PHE A 72 -28.38 -17.95 1.50
CA PHE A 72 -27.99 -18.41 2.83
C PHE A 72 -29.20 -18.77 3.67
N VAL A 73 -30.18 -17.87 3.74
CA VAL A 73 -31.42 -18.07 4.52
C VAL A 73 -32.27 -19.20 3.92
N ALA A 74 -32.34 -19.27 2.60
CA ALA A 74 -33.13 -20.32 1.91
C ALA A 74 -32.52 -21.73 2.11
N GLY A 75 -31.19 -21.83 2.29
CA GLY A 75 -30.49 -23.07 2.51
C GLY A 75 -30.35 -23.52 3.96
N LEU A 76 -30.94 -22.79 4.93
CA LEU A 76 -30.92 -23.21 6.34
C LEU A 76 -31.56 -24.60 6.52
N PRO A 77 -30.97 -25.49 7.35
CA PRO A 77 -31.51 -26.83 7.60
C PRO A 77 -32.98 -26.84 8.02
N ASP A 78 -33.71 -27.88 7.57
CA ASP A 78 -35.14 -28.03 7.85
C ASP A 78 -35.41 -28.65 9.23
N GLU A 79 -34.44 -29.35 9.79
CA GLU A 79 -34.56 -30.07 11.05
C GLU A 79 -34.77 -29.15 12.22
N PRO A 80 -35.50 -29.59 13.26
CA PRO A 80 -35.63 -28.82 14.48
C PRO A 80 -34.34 -28.88 15.31
N PHE A 81 -33.99 -27.74 15.90
CA PHE A 81 -32.87 -27.58 16.86
C PHE A 81 -33.38 -27.06 18.21
N ASP A 82 -32.71 -27.46 19.29
CA ASP A 82 -32.99 -26.93 20.63
C ASP A 82 -32.26 -25.58 20.82
N VAL A 83 -31.07 -25.42 20.21
CA VAL A 83 -30.25 -24.22 20.31
C VAL A 83 -29.69 -23.86 18.93
N VAL A 84 -29.82 -22.60 18.53
CA VAL A 84 -29.19 -22.01 17.35
C VAL A 84 -28.20 -20.96 17.83
N VAL A 85 -26.92 -21.12 17.46
CA VAL A 85 -25.83 -20.24 17.85
C VAL A 85 -25.38 -19.46 16.61
N LEU A 86 -25.65 -18.16 16.60
CA LEU A 86 -25.18 -17.28 15.54
C LEU A 86 -23.80 -16.71 15.91
N GLY A 87 -22.80 -16.92 15.06
CA GLY A 87 -21.49 -16.29 15.19
C GLY A 87 -21.58 -14.79 14.94
N ALA A 88 -21.08 -13.99 15.88
CA ALA A 88 -21.00 -12.55 15.71
C ALA A 88 -19.79 -12.18 14.83
N SER A 89 -19.97 -11.22 13.92
CA SER A 89 -18.85 -10.63 13.18
C SER A 89 -18.09 -9.63 14.07
N VAL A 90 -16.78 -9.79 14.14
CA VAL A 90 -15.89 -8.86 14.85
C VAL A 90 -15.68 -7.53 14.12
N PHE A 91 -16.14 -7.43 12.87
CA PHE A 91 -15.93 -6.27 11.99
C PHE A 91 -17.08 -5.26 12.02
N VAL A 92 -18.18 -5.56 12.70
CA VAL A 92 -19.34 -4.67 12.78
C VAL A 92 -19.66 -4.31 14.22
N ARG A 93 -20.21 -3.11 14.42
CA ARG A 93 -20.80 -2.72 15.70
C ARG A 93 -22.17 -3.39 15.83
N ILE A 94 -22.21 -4.51 16.54
CA ILE A 94 -23.41 -5.35 16.66
C ILE A 94 -24.58 -4.57 17.28
N GLU A 95 -24.32 -3.67 18.22
CA GLU A 95 -25.34 -2.83 18.83
C GLU A 95 -26.01 -1.82 17.88
N ASP A 96 -25.43 -1.54 16.72
CA ASP A 96 -26.02 -0.61 15.73
C ASP A 96 -27.17 -1.21 14.94
N ALA A 97 -27.53 -2.45 15.20
CA ALA A 97 -28.65 -3.14 14.57
C ALA A 97 -28.65 -3.11 13.03
N HIS A 98 -27.51 -3.46 12.43
CA HIS A 98 -27.36 -3.55 10.97
C HIS A 98 -28.48 -4.35 10.32
N GLN A 99 -28.98 -3.87 9.17
CA GLN A 99 -30.17 -4.45 8.53
C GLN A 99 -29.97 -5.93 8.17
N GLU A 100 -28.81 -6.27 7.60
CA GLU A 100 -28.49 -7.65 7.22
C GLU A 100 -28.47 -8.60 8.43
N THR A 101 -27.89 -8.14 9.54
CA THR A 101 -27.87 -8.92 10.80
C THR A 101 -29.28 -9.07 11.36
N ARG A 102 -30.07 -8.02 11.32
CA ARG A 102 -31.48 -8.03 11.78
C ARG A 102 -32.33 -9.01 10.97
N ASP A 103 -32.19 -8.97 9.64
CA ASP A 103 -32.95 -9.83 8.74
C ASP A 103 -32.58 -11.30 8.95
N LEU A 104 -31.30 -11.59 9.15
CA LEU A 104 -30.82 -12.94 9.46
C LEU A 104 -31.37 -13.44 10.81
N ILE A 105 -31.28 -12.64 11.87
CA ILE A 105 -31.77 -13.02 13.20
C ILE A 105 -33.29 -13.29 13.17
N ARG A 106 -34.06 -12.47 12.43
CA ARG A 106 -35.49 -12.71 12.20
C ARG A 106 -35.75 -14.00 11.44
N ALA A 107 -35.04 -14.24 10.35
CA ALA A 107 -35.17 -15.46 9.57
C ALA A 107 -34.84 -16.71 10.41
N LEU A 108 -33.79 -16.65 11.24
CA LEU A 108 -33.47 -17.75 12.17
C LEU A 108 -34.59 -17.96 13.20
N ARG A 109 -35.18 -16.89 13.75
CA ARG A 109 -36.30 -17.01 14.68
C ARG A 109 -37.57 -17.57 14.03
N GLU A 110 -37.87 -17.15 12.81
CA GLU A 110 -39.01 -17.68 12.02
C GLU A 110 -38.80 -19.14 11.68
N ARG A 111 -37.61 -19.53 11.29
CA ARG A 111 -37.26 -20.92 10.93
C ARG A 111 -37.27 -21.86 12.14
N TYR A 112 -36.75 -21.39 13.28
CA TYR A 112 -36.61 -22.16 14.51
C TYR A 112 -37.33 -21.51 15.69
N PRO A 113 -38.69 -21.46 15.67
CA PRO A 113 -39.46 -20.68 16.63
C PRO A 113 -39.35 -21.18 18.08
N HIS A 114 -38.98 -22.44 18.29
CA HIS A 114 -38.83 -23.07 19.58
C HIS A 114 -37.40 -23.14 20.12
N ALA A 115 -36.42 -22.92 19.26
CA ALA A 115 -35.01 -22.97 19.62
C ALA A 115 -34.60 -21.78 20.52
N VAL A 116 -33.62 -21.99 21.40
CA VAL A 116 -32.87 -20.91 22.02
C VAL A 116 -32.00 -20.26 20.91
N LEU A 117 -32.14 -18.95 20.70
CA LEU A 117 -31.33 -18.22 19.74
C LEU A 117 -30.25 -17.42 20.49
N LEU A 118 -29.00 -17.88 20.37
CA LEU A 118 -27.81 -17.28 20.98
C LEU A 118 -26.99 -16.51 19.96
N LEU A 119 -26.51 -15.32 20.33
CA LEU A 119 -25.42 -14.66 19.65
C LEU A 119 -24.11 -14.95 20.39
N SER A 120 -23.08 -15.40 19.69
CA SER A 120 -21.77 -15.71 20.28
C SER A 120 -20.64 -15.00 19.54
N ASP A 121 -19.76 -14.34 20.29
CA ASP A 121 -18.57 -13.69 19.80
C ASP A 121 -17.28 -14.47 20.13
N GLY A 122 -17.31 -15.77 19.94
CA GLY A 122 -16.19 -16.67 20.24
C GLY A 122 -14.85 -16.21 19.68
N TYR A 123 -13.76 -16.70 20.28
CA TYR A 123 -12.40 -16.35 19.88
C TYR A 123 -12.06 -16.81 18.46
N VAL A 124 -11.72 -15.89 17.59
CA VAL A 124 -11.44 -16.16 16.17
C VAL A 124 -9.96 -16.14 15.80
N GLY A 125 -9.06 -16.03 16.78
CA GLY A 125 -7.59 -16.03 16.58
C GLY A 125 -7.07 -14.82 15.81
N GLY A 126 -6.28 -13.98 16.48
CA GLY A 126 -5.57 -12.84 15.87
C GLY A 126 -6.43 -11.77 15.17
N GLN A 127 -7.74 -11.92 15.15
CA GLN A 127 -8.63 -10.90 14.64
C GLN A 127 -8.87 -9.79 15.66
N HIS A 128 -9.20 -8.61 15.15
CA HIS A 128 -9.57 -7.49 16.01
C HIS A 128 -10.87 -7.81 16.76
N TYR A 129 -10.82 -7.69 18.07
CA TYR A 129 -12.00 -7.80 18.91
C TYR A 129 -12.51 -6.41 19.32
N MET A 130 -13.72 -6.10 18.95
CA MET A 130 -14.36 -4.84 19.32
C MET A 130 -15.29 -5.07 20.51
N SER A 131 -15.00 -4.42 21.66
CA SER A 131 -15.87 -4.49 22.82
C SER A 131 -17.23 -3.84 22.53
N TYR A 132 -18.32 -4.47 22.96
CA TYR A 132 -19.68 -3.99 22.77
C TYR A 132 -20.51 -4.08 24.04
N ASP A 133 -21.63 -3.33 24.07
CA ASP A 133 -22.61 -3.39 25.16
C ASP A 133 -23.64 -4.50 24.86
N GLY A 134 -23.57 -5.60 25.59
CA GLY A 134 -24.47 -6.74 25.40
C GLY A 134 -25.94 -6.41 25.67
N GLU A 135 -26.25 -5.53 26.61
CA GLU A 135 -27.63 -5.11 26.88
C GLU A 135 -28.21 -4.26 25.74
N ALA A 136 -27.38 -3.39 25.16
CA ALA A 136 -27.76 -2.64 23.95
C ALA A 136 -28.04 -3.58 22.78
N VAL A 137 -27.22 -4.63 22.57
CA VAL A 137 -27.45 -5.66 21.56
C VAL A 137 -28.77 -6.41 21.80
N LEU A 138 -29.05 -6.85 23.02
CA LEU A 138 -30.33 -7.48 23.33
C LEU A 138 -31.52 -6.55 23.08
N ALA A 139 -31.38 -5.27 23.37
CA ALA A 139 -32.40 -4.28 23.06
C ALA A 139 -32.59 -4.10 21.53
N ALA A 140 -31.51 -4.11 20.76
CA ALA A 140 -31.54 -3.95 19.31
C ALA A 140 -32.12 -5.17 18.58
N TYR A 141 -31.94 -6.39 19.14
CA TYR A 141 -32.39 -7.65 18.56
C TYR A 141 -33.31 -8.41 19.53
N PRO A 142 -34.62 -8.09 19.52
CA PRO A 142 -35.57 -8.68 20.43
C PRO A 142 -35.82 -10.19 20.26
N GLU A 143 -35.43 -10.74 19.10
CA GLU A 143 -35.55 -12.15 18.78
C GLU A 143 -34.49 -13.03 19.48
N LEU A 144 -33.39 -12.45 19.99
CA LEU A 144 -32.34 -13.19 20.71
C LEU A 144 -32.81 -13.58 22.12
N ASP A 145 -32.50 -14.79 22.57
CA ASP A 145 -32.71 -15.24 23.93
C ASP A 145 -31.53 -14.92 24.84
N ALA A 146 -30.30 -15.04 24.32
CA ALA A 146 -29.13 -14.64 25.09
C ALA A 146 -27.95 -14.25 24.18
N ILE A 147 -27.00 -13.55 24.79
CA ILE A 147 -25.70 -13.23 24.20
C ILE A 147 -24.63 -13.90 25.06
N LEU A 148 -23.73 -14.60 24.38
CA LEU A 148 -22.56 -15.21 24.99
C LEU A 148 -21.32 -14.39 24.60
N LYS A 149 -20.84 -13.58 25.53
CA LYS A 149 -19.64 -12.76 25.33
C LYS A 149 -18.37 -13.58 25.54
N TYR A 150 -17.35 -13.26 24.72
CA TYR A 150 -16.00 -13.80 24.90
C TYR A 150 -15.45 -13.47 26.30
N PRO A 151 -14.86 -14.40 27.07
CA PRO A 151 -14.55 -15.80 26.73
C PRO A 151 -15.58 -16.81 27.30
N GLY A 152 -16.78 -16.79 26.80
CA GLY A 152 -17.92 -17.61 27.26
C GLY A 152 -17.97 -19.05 26.74
N GLU A 153 -17.01 -19.49 25.94
CA GLU A 153 -17.01 -20.80 25.26
C GLU A 153 -17.21 -21.98 26.18
N ARG A 154 -16.75 -21.88 27.45
CA ARG A 154 -16.89 -22.93 28.48
C ARG A 154 -18.34 -23.28 28.80
N ARG A 155 -19.28 -22.39 28.53
CA ARG A 155 -20.70 -22.63 28.79
C ARG A 155 -21.26 -23.73 27.88
N PHE A 156 -20.63 -23.97 26.72
CA PHE A 156 -20.96 -25.10 25.88
C PHE A 156 -20.56 -26.46 26.47
N GLY A 157 -19.81 -26.46 27.58
CA GLY A 157 -19.58 -27.65 28.40
C GLY A 157 -20.81 -28.15 29.19
N ASP A 158 -21.91 -27.39 29.21
CA ASP A 158 -23.21 -27.75 29.77
C ASP A 158 -24.32 -27.42 28.72
N PRO A 159 -24.46 -28.25 27.68
CA PRO A 159 -25.43 -28.02 26.61
C PRO A 159 -26.89 -27.96 27.07
N ASP A 160 -27.25 -28.72 28.07
CA ASP A 160 -28.62 -28.75 28.57
C ASP A 160 -28.99 -27.42 29.29
N ALA A 161 -28.05 -26.84 30.04
CA ALA A 161 -28.24 -25.50 30.65
C ALA A 161 -28.42 -24.39 29.58
N LEU A 162 -27.75 -24.50 28.40
CA LEU A 162 -27.97 -23.57 27.30
C LEU A 162 -29.34 -23.72 26.66
N ALA A 163 -29.85 -24.95 26.54
CA ALA A 163 -31.18 -25.21 26.00
C ALA A 163 -32.32 -24.67 26.88
N GLU A 164 -32.08 -24.41 28.16
CA GLU A 164 -33.05 -23.82 29.09
C GLU A 164 -33.17 -22.28 28.99
N LEU A 165 -32.32 -21.62 28.19
CA LEU A 165 -32.28 -20.16 28.06
C LEU A 165 -33.42 -19.55 27.22
N ARG A 166 -34.37 -20.33 26.72
CA ARG A 166 -35.46 -19.83 25.89
C ARG A 166 -36.29 -18.75 26.58
N GLY A 167 -36.33 -17.55 26.00
CA GLY A 167 -37.05 -16.40 26.55
C GLY A 167 -36.40 -15.71 27.77
N VAL A 168 -35.18 -16.13 28.14
CA VAL A 168 -34.50 -15.58 29.36
C VAL A 168 -33.98 -14.16 29.14
N ARG A 169 -33.59 -13.78 27.91
CA ARG A 169 -33.04 -12.46 27.54
C ARG A 169 -31.90 -12.03 28.46
N ARG A 170 -30.75 -12.69 28.36
CA ARG A 170 -29.63 -12.49 29.25
C ARG A 170 -28.29 -12.35 28.52
N VAL A 171 -27.45 -11.43 29.01
CA VAL A 171 -26.04 -11.39 28.66
C VAL A 171 -25.28 -12.37 29.57
N LEU A 172 -24.57 -13.30 28.92
CA LEU A 172 -23.70 -14.27 29.59
C LEU A 172 -22.25 -13.79 29.38
N ASP A 173 -21.77 -13.07 30.38
CA ASP A 173 -20.41 -12.55 30.43
C ASP A 173 -19.65 -13.21 31.57
N ASP A 174 -18.63 -13.99 31.24
CA ASP A 174 -17.83 -14.72 32.22
C ASP A 174 -16.67 -13.90 32.81
N GLY A 175 -16.60 -12.62 32.48
CA GLY A 175 -15.79 -11.62 33.18
C GLY A 175 -14.29 -11.94 33.29
N GLY A 176 -13.61 -12.38 32.25
CA GLY A 176 -12.20 -12.68 32.27
C GLY A 176 -11.85 -14.10 32.75
N ALA A 177 -12.77 -15.02 32.68
CA ALA A 177 -12.47 -16.44 32.75
C ALA A 177 -11.45 -16.85 31.68
N ARG A 178 -10.70 -17.94 31.89
CA ARG A 178 -9.85 -18.48 30.84
C ARG A 178 -10.72 -18.98 29.70
N PRO A 179 -10.33 -18.77 28.41
CA PRO A 179 -11.01 -19.38 27.28
C PRO A 179 -11.09 -20.91 27.48
N GLY A 180 -12.02 -21.53 26.79
CA GLY A 180 -12.12 -22.98 26.69
C GLY A 180 -10.82 -23.60 26.16
N ASP A 181 -10.67 -24.89 26.31
CA ASP A 181 -9.54 -25.59 25.70
C ASP A 181 -9.72 -25.58 24.16
N PRO A 182 -8.78 -25.02 23.39
CA PRO A 182 -8.89 -24.98 21.93
C PRO A 182 -8.93 -26.36 21.25
N HIS A 183 -8.83 -27.44 22.03
CA HIS A 183 -8.99 -28.79 21.56
C HIS A 183 -10.22 -29.04 20.71
N ASP A 184 -11.31 -28.47 21.18
CA ASP A 184 -12.61 -28.89 20.74
C ASP A 184 -12.92 -28.37 19.33
N ALA A 185 -12.24 -27.32 18.88
CA ALA A 185 -12.37 -26.76 17.54
C ALA A 185 -12.00 -27.75 16.41
N PHE A 186 -11.17 -28.73 16.70
CA PHE A 186 -10.61 -29.63 15.69
C PHE A 186 -11.56 -30.76 15.25
N TYR A 187 -12.43 -31.16 16.12
CA TYR A 187 -13.33 -32.28 15.86
C TYR A 187 -14.45 -31.99 14.86
N LEU A 188 -14.62 -30.73 14.48
CA LEU A 188 -15.71 -30.29 13.63
C LEU A 188 -15.29 -29.82 12.25
N LEU A 189 -14.02 -29.95 11.88
CA LEU A 189 -13.62 -29.78 10.49
C LEU A 189 -14.28 -30.84 9.58
N ASP A 190 -14.70 -31.98 10.12
CA ASP A 190 -15.51 -32.98 9.39
C ASP A 190 -16.91 -32.45 9.03
N GLU A 191 -17.47 -31.51 9.80
CA GLU A 191 -18.79 -30.91 9.56
C GLU A 191 -18.73 -29.77 8.52
N ILE A 192 -17.53 -29.30 8.17
CA ILE A 192 -17.36 -28.30 7.13
C ILE A 192 -17.04 -28.98 5.80
N ASP A 193 -17.81 -28.68 4.76
CA ASP A 193 -17.45 -29.09 3.39
C ASP A 193 -16.15 -28.42 2.94
N THR A 194 -15.02 -29.09 3.20
CA THR A 194 -13.69 -28.60 2.86
C THR A 194 -13.49 -28.42 1.35
N VAL A 195 -14.24 -29.11 0.50
CA VAL A 195 -14.22 -28.96 -0.96
C VAL A 195 -14.93 -27.66 -1.35
N ALA A 196 -16.06 -27.35 -0.71
CA ALA A 196 -16.74 -26.08 -0.93
C ALA A 196 -15.90 -24.89 -0.41
N PHE A 197 -15.27 -25.04 0.74
CA PHE A 197 -14.36 -24.04 1.29
C PHE A 197 -13.15 -23.80 0.37
N ASP A 198 -12.55 -24.84 -0.21
CA ASP A 198 -11.48 -24.71 -1.19
C ASP A 198 -11.95 -23.98 -2.46
N ARG A 199 -13.19 -24.22 -2.89
CA ARG A 199 -13.79 -23.45 -4.01
C ARG A 199 -13.97 -21.98 -3.67
N PHE A 200 -14.40 -21.68 -2.44
CA PHE A 200 -14.49 -20.31 -1.93
C PHE A 200 -13.10 -19.63 -2.00
N LEU A 201 -12.04 -20.23 -1.44
CA LEU A 201 -10.69 -19.70 -1.48
C LEU A 201 -10.23 -19.45 -2.93
N GLY A 202 -10.50 -20.38 -3.85
CA GLY A 202 -10.14 -20.25 -5.27
C GLY A 202 -10.90 -19.12 -6.00
N ARG A 203 -12.06 -18.68 -5.48
CA ARG A 203 -12.87 -17.58 -6.06
C ARG A 203 -12.59 -16.22 -5.43
N CYS A 204 -12.01 -16.17 -4.23
CA CYS A 204 -11.77 -14.92 -3.50
C CYS A 204 -10.62 -14.12 -4.08
N PHE A 205 -9.59 -14.76 -4.67
CA PHE A 205 -8.38 -14.10 -5.12
C PHE A 205 -8.39 -13.90 -6.63
N ASP A 206 -8.67 -12.69 -7.09
CA ASP A 206 -8.48 -12.23 -8.46
C ASP A 206 -7.34 -11.19 -8.54
N GLU A 207 -7.07 -10.68 -9.74
CA GLU A 207 -5.98 -9.72 -10.00
C GLU A 207 -6.08 -8.40 -9.18
N ARG A 208 -7.27 -8.08 -8.64
CA ARG A 208 -7.51 -6.88 -7.83
C ARG A 208 -7.19 -7.07 -6.36
N TRP A 209 -6.97 -8.30 -5.92
CA TRP A 209 -6.77 -8.66 -4.51
C TRP A 209 -5.38 -9.21 -4.30
N GLN A 210 -4.60 -8.49 -3.51
CA GLN A 210 -3.26 -8.93 -3.15
C GLN A 210 -3.33 -10.16 -2.26
N ASN A 211 -2.86 -11.28 -2.77
CA ASN A 211 -2.73 -12.53 -2.03
C ASN A 211 -1.33 -12.61 -1.38
N THR A 212 -1.07 -11.70 -0.45
CA THR A 212 0.25 -11.55 0.19
C THR A 212 0.76 -12.83 0.81
N PHE A 213 -0.12 -13.62 1.40
CA PHE A 213 0.22 -14.89 2.05
C PHE A 213 0.00 -16.12 1.16
N GLY A 214 -0.21 -15.95 -0.14
CA GLY A 214 -0.37 -17.04 -1.08
C GLY A 214 -1.44 -18.05 -0.67
N ILE A 215 -2.60 -17.58 -0.22
CA ILE A 215 -3.74 -18.42 0.17
C ILE A 215 -4.32 -19.07 -1.09
N VAL A 216 -4.41 -20.37 -1.08
CA VAL A 216 -4.86 -21.19 -2.21
C VAL A 216 -5.76 -22.34 -1.69
N PRO A 217 -6.52 -23.03 -2.56
CA PRO A 217 -7.19 -24.27 -2.19
C PRO A 217 -6.22 -25.27 -1.52
N GLY A 218 -6.64 -25.85 -0.39
CA GLY A 218 -5.77 -26.65 0.48
C GLY A 218 -5.09 -25.85 1.60
N THR A 219 -5.32 -24.54 1.70
CA THR A 219 -4.94 -23.75 2.89
C THR A 219 -5.89 -24.06 4.04
N ARG A 220 -5.35 -24.35 5.21
CA ARG A 220 -6.11 -24.54 6.46
C ARG A 220 -5.57 -23.66 7.55
N SER A 221 -6.47 -23.06 8.32
CA SER A 221 -6.09 -22.26 9.48
C SER A 221 -5.77 -23.13 10.68
N LEU A 222 -4.84 -22.67 11.51
CA LEU A 222 -4.43 -23.34 12.74
C LEU A 222 -4.13 -22.31 13.81
N LEU A 223 -4.58 -22.57 15.04
CA LEU A 223 -4.12 -21.90 16.26
C LEU A 223 -3.08 -22.78 16.94
N THR A 224 -1.92 -22.22 17.26
CA THR A 224 -0.86 -22.91 18.00
C THR A 224 -0.72 -22.37 19.42
N SER A 225 -1.30 -21.22 19.69
CA SER A 225 -1.39 -20.60 21.01
C SER A 225 -2.59 -19.66 21.09
N MET A 226 -2.99 -19.29 22.29
CA MET A 226 -4.03 -18.30 22.55
C MET A 226 -3.47 -17.18 23.41
N GLY A 227 -3.80 -15.94 23.07
CA GLY A 227 -3.43 -14.75 23.80
C GLY A 227 -2.02 -14.25 23.50
N CYS A 228 -1.71 -13.11 24.10
CA CYS A 228 -0.44 -12.42 23.95
C CYS A 228 0.07 -11.88 25.29
N PRO A 229 1.36 -12.07 25.64
CA PRO A 229 1.89 -11.59 26.92
C PRO A 229 2.17 -10.07 26.93
N HIS A 230 2.02 -9.39 25.80
CA HIS A 230 2.31 -7.96 25.65
C HIS A 230 1.08 -7.08 25.87
N ARG A 231 1.29 -5.76 26.00
CA ARG A 231 0.24 -4.78 26.34
C ARG A 231 0.29 -3.56 25.42
N CYS A 232 0.46 -3.78 24.11
CA CYS A 232 0.46 -2.68 23.16
C CYS A 232 -0.83 -1.89 23.25
N ILE A 233 -0.74 -0.56 23.32
CA ILE A 233 -1.87 0.35 23.57
C ILE A 233 -3.02 0.21 22.57
N PHE A 234 -2.69 -0.06 21.29
CA PHE A 234 -3.62 -0.15 20.17
C PHE A 234 -4.24 -1.54 19.99
N CYS A 235 -3.67 -2.57 20.67
CA CYS A 235 -3.97 -3.95 20.37
C CYS A 235 -5.25 -4.42 21.04
N THR A 236 -6.09 -5.11 20.27
CA THR A 236 -7.35 -5.69 20.71
C THR A 236 -7.21 -7.11 21.26
N SER A 237 -6.00 -7.67 21.25
CA SER A 237 -5.75 -9.01 21.79
C SER A 237 -6.22 -9.09 23.24
N ASN A 238 -7.16 -9.96 23.48
CA ASN A 238 -7.62 -10.32 24.81
C ASN A 238 -8.13 -9.16 25.70
N PRO A 239 -9.08 -8.35 25.25
CA PRO A 239 -9.59 -7.26 26.09
C PRO A 239 -10.15 -7.77 27.43
N GLY A 240 -10.81 -8.92 27.46
CA GLY A 240 -11.30 -9.57 28.71
C GLY A 240 -10.19 -10.13 29.62
N TRP A 241 -9.00 -10.39 29.11
CA TRP A 241 -7.89 -10.95 29.85
C TRP A 241 -7.06 -9.91 30.60
N ARG A 242 -7.24 -8.64 30.26
CA ARG A 242 -6.55 -7.50 30.90
C ARG A 242 -7.14 -7.13 32.26
N THR A 243 -8.41 -7.46 32.51
CA THR A 243 -9.14 -7.03 33.71
C THR A 243 -8.56 -7.52 35.04
N ASN A 244 -7.83 -8.63 35.05
CA ASN A 244 -7.26 -9.21 36.26
C ASN A 244 -5.74 -9.05 36.41
N GLY A 245 -5.09 -8.19 35.61
CA GLY A 245 -3.66 -7.92 35.72
C GLY A 245 -2.73 -9.08 35.29
N ARG A 246 -3.28 -10.18 34.81
CA ARG A 246 -2.52 -11.36 34.40
C ARG A 246 -2.29 -11.33 32.86
N LYS A 247 -1.03 -11.48 32.48
CA LYS A 247 -0.66 -11.77 31.10
C LYS A 247 -1.10 -13.19 30.80
N LEU A 248 -2.01 -13.38 29.85
CA LEU A 248 -2.46 -14.71 29.46
C LEU A 248 -1.88 -15.06 28.10
N TYR A 249 -0.96 -15.98 28.10
CA TYR A 249 -0.45 -16.67 26.93
C TYR A 249 -0.51 -18.17 27.22
N GLN A 250 -1.16 -18.92 26.36
CA GLN A 250 -1.37 -20.35 26.50
C GLN A 250 -0.97 -21.08 25.23
N PRO A 251 0.26 -21.61 25.14
CA PRO A 251 0.67 -22.42 24.00
C PRO A 251 -0.04 -23.78 24.03
N ILE A 252 -0.41 -24.27 22.85
CA ILE A 252 -0.91 -25.61 22.67
C ILE A 252 0.28 -26.59 22.77
N PRO A 253 0.18 -27.66 23.56
CA PRO A 253 1.27 -28.62 23.72
C PRO A 253 1.75 -29.20 22.38
N LEU A 254 3.05 -29.30 22.18
CA LEU A 254 3.64 -29.75 20.92
C LEU A 254 3.14 -31.12 20.46
N ALA A 255 2.94 -32.05 21.38
CA ALA A 255 2.41 -33.38 21.06
C ALA A 255 1.01 -33.31 20.42
N ARG A 256 0.21 -32.36 20.85
CA ARG A 256 -1.10 -32.10 20.30
C ARG A 256 -1.04 -31.43 18.94
N LEU A 257 -0.15 -30.42 18.78
CA LEU A 257 0.08 -29.80 17.49
C LEU A 257 0.53 -30.82 16.42
N LYS A 258 1.41 -31.77 16.81
CA LYS A 258 1.78 -32.88 15.92
C LYS A 258 0.57 -33.67 15.46
N HIS A 259 -0.30 -34.03 16.37
CA HIS A 259 -1.51 -34.76 16.02
C HIS A 259 -2.45 -33.96 15.13
N TRP A 260 -2.71 -32.71 15.45
CA TRP A 260 -3.58 -31.83 14.65
C TRP A 260 -3.00 -31.56 13.25
N THR A 261 -1.72 -31.26 13.17
CA THR A 261 -1.05 -31.02 11.89
C THR A 261 -1.10 -32.26 11.01
N TYR A 262 -0.93 -33.46 11.61
CA TYR A 262 -1.07 -34.71 10.89
C TYR A 262 -2.51 -34.91 10.37
N LEU A 263 -3.55 -34.65 11.17
CA LEU A 263 -4.93 -34.72 10.74
C LEU A 263 -5.23 -33.72 9.62
N LEU A 264 -4.82 -32.46 9.78
CA LEU A 264 -5.00 -31.44 8.75
C LEU A 264 -4.37 -31.85 7.44
N HIS A 265 -3.15 -32.40 7.46
CA HIS A 265 -2.44 -32.85 6.27
C HIS A 265 -3.07 -34.11 5.68
N SER A 266 -3.23 -35.18 6.49
CA SER A 266 -3.53 -36.51 5.98
C SER A 266 -5.01 -36.78 5.78
N VAL A 267 -5.88 -36.10 6.53
CA VAL A 267 -7.34 -36.28 6.46
C VAL A 267 -7.99 -35.12 5.69
N PHE A 268 -7.65 -33.86 6.06
CA PHE A 268 -8.29 -32.68 5.51
C PHE A 268 -7.52 -32.04 4.33
N GLY A 269 -6.50 -32.70 3.83
CA GLY A 269 -5.79 -32.32 2.61
C GLY A 269 -5.02 -31.02 2.67
N ALA A 270 -4.61 -30.57 3.87
CA ALA A 270 -3.82 -29.36 4.02
C ALA A 270 -2.48 -29.49 3.30
N ARG A 271 -2.16 -28.48 2.50
CA ARG A 271 -0.86 -28.27 1.86
C ARG A 271 -0.17 -27.04 2.44
N LYS A 272 -0.96 -26.12 2.97
CA LYS A 272 -0.52 -24.88 3.57
C LYS A 272 -1.27 -24.63 4.87
N LEU A 273 -0.55 -24.10 5.87
CA LEU A 273 -1.12 -23.69 7.15
C LEU A 273 -1.11 -22.15 7.23
N LEU A 274 -2.23 -21.58 7.63
CA LEU A 274 -2.33 -20.19 8.02
C LEU A 274 -2.40 -20.12 9.54
N ILE A 275 -1.33 -19.65 10.18
CA ILE A 275 -1.20 -19.64 11.65
C ILE A 275 -1.79 -18.32 12.16
N LEU A 276 -2.91 -18.43 12.89
CA LEU A 276 -3.71 -17.27 13.30
C LEU A 276 -3.44 -16.82 14.73
N ASP A 277 -2.32 -17.24 15.31
CA ASP A 277 -1.91 -16.83 16.66
C ASP A 277 -1.76 -15.30 16.74
N GLU A 278 -2.10 -14.74 17.90
CA GLU A 278 -1.85 -13.31 18.16
C GLU A 278 -0.35 -13.02 18.32
N MET A 279 0.44 -13.98 18.80
CA MET A 279 1.89 -13.88 18.94
C MET A 279 2.51 -15.28 18.97
N VAL A 280 2.81 -15.83 17.83
CA VAL A 280 3.26 -17.23 17.71
C VAL A 280 4.67 -17.43 18.25
N ASN A 281 5.61 -16.51 17.98
CA ASN A 281 7.03 -16.69 18.25
C ASN A 281 7.49 -16.33 19.67
N VAL A 282 6.55 -16.18 20.63
CA VAL A 282 6.86 -16.14 22.06
C VAL A 282 6.79 -17.54 22.71
N ARG A 283 6.40 -18.56 21.95
CA ARG A 283 6.38 -19.94 22.46
C ARG A 283 7.78 -20.49 22.59
N PRO A 284 8.09 -21.19 23.71
CA PRO A 284 9.46 -21.68 23.98
C PRO A 284 9.94 -22.77 23.02
N ASP A 285 8.99 -23.49 22.38
CA ASP A 285 9.24 -24.60 21.46
C ASP A 285 8.94 -24.22 19.98
N PHE A 286 9.15 -22.94 19.62
CA PHE A 286 8.85 -22.41 18.29
C PHE A 286 9.56 -23.17 17.17
N ASN A 287 10.87 -23.37 17.28
CA ASN A 287 11.69 -24.18 16.37
C ASN A 287 11.18 -25.61 16.22
N ALA A 288 10.81 -26.25 17.33
CA ALA A 288 10.28 -27.61 17.31
C ALA A 288 8.92 -27.69 16.61
N MET A 289 8.11 -26.64 16.72
CA MET A 289 6.85 -26.54 15.98
C MET A 289 7.09 -26.40 14.48
N LEU A 290 8.04 -25.53 14.05
CA LEU A 290 8.37 -25.37 12.64
C LEU A 290 8.86 -26.69 12.02
N ARG A 291 9.67 -27.46 12.77
CA ARG A 291 10.13 -28.78 12.33
C ARG A 291 8.96 -29.76 12.12
N VAL A 292 7.93 -29.71 12.97
CA VAL A 292 6.70 -30.53 12.76
C VAL A 292 6.04 -30.23 11.42
N PHE A 293 5.94 -28.96 11.05
CA PHE A 293 5.35 -28.55 9.77
C PHE A 293 6.25 -28.97 8.59
N ASN A 294 7.55 -28.78 8.72
CA ASN A 294 8.54 -29.14 7.71
C ASN A 294 8.61 -30.65 7.44
N ASP A 295 8.50 -31.48 8.48
CA ASP A 295 8.51 -32.95 8.37
C ASP A 295 7.34 -33.48 7.50
N LEU A 296 6.22 -32.76 7.48
CA LEU A 296 5.07 -33.09 6.65
C LEU A 296 5.10 -32.39 5.27
N GLY A 297 6.15 -31.64 4.97
CA GLY A 297 6.26 -30.93 3.69
C GLY A 297 5.32 -29.72 3.54
N LEU A 298 4.72 -29.25 4.62
CA LEU A 298 3.78 -28.14 4.62
C LEU A 298 4.49 -26.79 4.39
N THR A 299 3.81 -25.89 3.71
CA THR A 299 4.11 -24.45 3.76
C THR A 299 3.24 -23.77 4.80
N TYR A 300 3.64 -22.61 5.26
CA TYR A 300 2.91 -21.88 6.30
C TYR A 300 3.19 -20.40 6.27
N ASP A 301 2.24 -19.59 6.77
CA ASP A 301 2.40 -18.14 6.94
C ASP A 301 1.78 -17.66 8.26
N PHE A 302 2.19 -16.46 8.69
CA PHE A 302 1.83 -15.86 9.98
C PHE A 302 1.26 -14.45 9.75
N PRO A 303 -0.02 -14.33 9.34
CA PRO A 303 -0.59 -13.05 8.90
C PRO A 303 -0.63 -11.97 9.97
N ASN A 304 -0.72 -12.34 11.25
CA ASN A 304 -0.76 -11.38 12.36
C ASN A 304 0.59 -10.77 12.73
N GLY A 305 1.64 -11.18 12.02
CA GLY A 305 2.99 -10.69 12.24
C GLY A 305 3.66 -11.29 13.49
N MET A 306 4.98 -11.21 13.50
CA MET A 306 5.84 -11.68 14.58
C MET A 306 6.65 -10.54 15.19
N ARG A 307 7.16 -10.75 16.38
CA ARG A 307 8.14 -9.85 16.99
C ARG A 307 9.54 -10.19 16.47
N ALA A 308 10.23 -9.18 15.93
CA ALA A 308 11.58 -9.36 15.42
C ALA A 308 12.60 -9.73 16.52
N ASP A 309 12.40 -9.25 17.75
CA ASP A 309 13.28 -9.53 18.88
C ASP A 309 13.13 -10.95 19.49
N HIS A 310 12.16 -11.72 18.99
CA HIS A 310 11.94 -13.13 19.32
C HIS A 310 12.26 -14.08 18.15
N LEU A 311 12.90 -13.58 17.09
CA LEU A 311 13.39 -14.39 15.97
C LEU A 311 14.90 -14.50 16.03
N ASP A 312 15.41 -15.71 15.90
CA ASP A 312 16.82 -15.96 15.66
C ASP A 312 17.08 -16.47 14.23
N ARG A 313 18.33 -16.62 13.86
CA ARG A 313 18.68 -17.04 12.50
C ARG A 313 18.25 -18.48 12.19
N GLU A 314 18.26 -19.37 13.19
CA GLU A 314 17.81 -20.76 13.03
C GLU A 314 16.32 -20.83 12.70
N ASP A 315 15.50 -19.97 13.32
CA ASP A 315 14.08 -19.84 12.99
C ASP A 315 13.89 -19.55 11.51
N LEU A 316 14.62 -18.55 10.99
CA LEU A 316 14.52 -18.12 9.60
C LEU A 316 15.04 -19.20 8.64
N GLU A 317 16.11 -19.89 8.97
CA GLU A 317 16.65 -21.00 8.17
C GLU A 317 15.63 -22.15 8.02
N LEU A 318 14.84 -22.42 9.07
CA LEU A 318 13.74 -23.39 9.02
C LEU A 318 12.57 -22.94 8.11
N MET A 319 12.44 -21.65 7.89
CA MET A 319 11.37 -21.05 7.07
C MET A 319 11.73 -20.90 5.59
N VAL A 320 13.01 -21.10 5.20
CA VAL A 320 13.44 -20.95 3.80
C VAL A 320 12.64 -21.87 2.90
N GLY A 321 11.96 -21.31 1.88
CA GLY A 321 11.10 -22.03 0.94
C GLY A 321 9.81 -22.61 1.55
N ARG A 322 9.48 -22.22 2.80
CA ARG A 322 8.26 -22.69 3.50
C ARG A 322 7.25 -21.58 3.73
N VAL A 323 7.68 -20.33 3.78
CA VAL A 323 6.83 -19.14 3.92
C VAL A 323 6.67 -18.44 2.57
N THR A 324 5.46 -17.91 2.30
CA THR A 324 5.24 -17.05 1.14
C THR A 324 5.73 -15.64 1.42
N THR A 325 5.33 -15.11 2.58
CA THR A 325 5.75 -13.80 3.07
C THR A 325 5.86 -13.85 4.59
N LEU A 326 7.06 -13.64 5.11
CA LEU A 326 7.22 -13.45 6.54
C LEU A 326 6.70 -12.07 6.93
N SER A 327 5.97 -11.99 8.03
CA SER A 327 5.40 -10.73 8.53
C SER A 327 5.96 -10.41 9.90
N ILE A 328 6.50 -9.20 10.08
CA ILE A 328 6.91 -8.65 11.37
C ILE A 328 6.20 -7.33 11.66
N SER A 329 6.07 -6.99 12.92
CA SER A 329 5.39 -5.76 13.36
C SER A 329 6.39 -4.80 13.99
N ALA A 330 6.90 -3.83 13.21
CA ALA A 330 7.81 -2.78 13.67
C ALA A 330 7.11 -1.68 14.47
N GLU A 331 5.92 -1.28 14.03
CA GLU A 331 5.01 -0.25 14.54
C GLU A 331 5.54 1.18 14.42
N SER A 332 6.71 1.50 14.98
CA SER A 332 7.30 2.85 15.00
C SER A 332 8.80 2.82 14.67
N GLY A 333 9.27 3.91 14.07
CA GLY A 333 10.69 4.17 13.82
C GLY A 333 11.42 4.81 15.00
N THR A 334 10.78 4.94 16.17
CA THR A 334 11.39 5.52 17.37
C THR A 334 11.40 4.53 18.53
N GLN A 335 12.57 4.31 19.15
CA GLN A 335 12.68 3.42 20.30
C GLN A 335 11.90 3.97 21.51
N GLU A 336 11.83 5.30 21.64
CA GLU A 336 11.11 5.97 22.72
C GLU A 336 9.61 5.64 22.67
N ASP A 337 8.99 5.66 21.49
CA ASP A 337 7.58 5.31 21.33
C ASP A 337 7.33 3.82 21.61
N LEU A 338 8.22 2.94 21.14
CA LEU A 338 8.11 1.50 21.35
C LEU A 338 8.22 1.11 22.83
N ASP A 339 9.16 1.72 23.56
CA ASP A 339 9.39 1.42 24.98
C ASP A 339 8.36 2.15 25.88
N GLY A 340 7.91 3.34 25.47
CA GLY A 340 7.01 4.22 26.20
C GLY A 340 5.53 4.04 25.87
N PRO A 341 4.93 4.98 25.12
CA PRO A 341 3.47 5.05 24.98
C PRO A 341 2.87 3.88 24.20
N ILE A 342 3.57 3.27 23.25
CA ILE A 342 3.10 2.07 22.56
C ILE A 342 3.11 0.84 23.49
N GLY A 343 4.10 0.76 24.38
CA GLY A 343 4.22 -0.32 25.33
C GLY A 343 4.60 -1.68 24.72
N LYS A 344 5.20 -1.68 23.51
CA LYS A 344 5.64 -2.88 22.81
C LYS A 344 6.99 -3.39 23.33
N GLY A 345 7.94 -2.46 23.62
CA GLY A 345 9.26 -2.78 24.16
C GLY A 345 10.17 -3.54 23.19
N GLN A 346 9.83 -3.61 21.91
CA GLN A 346 10.64 -4.23 20.86
C GLN A 346 11.81 -3.31 20.48
N LYS A 347 13.01 -3.90 20.23
CA LYS A 347 14.19 -3.12 19.86
C LYS A 347 14.29 -2.90 18.36
N LEU A 348 14.60 -1.66 17.94
CA LEU A 348 14.78 -1.31 16.53
C LEU A 348 15.90 -2.14 15.87
N ASP A 349 17.02 -2.36 16.57
CA ASP A 349 18.15 -3.17 16.07
C ASP A 349 17.72 -4.60 15.70
N ALA A 350 16.73 -5.16 16.39
CA ALA A 350 16.21 -6.48 16.07
C ALA A 350 15.45 -6.48 14.73
N ILE A 351 14.75 -5.39 14.43
CA ILE A 351 14.02 -5.24 13.15
C ILE A 351 15.01 -5.18 11.98
N TYR A 352 16.06 -4.36 12.09
CA TYR A 352 17.13 -4.27 11.08
C TYR A 352 17.83 -5.61 10.88
N ARG A 353 18.17 -6.30 11.97
CA ARG A 353 18.83 -7.61 11.94
C ARG A 353 17.99 -8.67 11.24
N VAL A 354 16.69 -8.74 11.54
CA VAL A 354 15.77 -9.70 10.88
C VAL A 354 15.61 -9.34 9.41
N ALA A 355 15.52 -8.06 9.06
CA ALA A 355 15.45 -7.63 7.67
C ALA A 355 16.70 -8.05 6.87
N GLU A 356 17.88 -7.86 7.43
CA GLU A 356 19.15 -8.29 6.83
C GLU A 356 19.20 -9.81 6.64
N TRP A 357 18.87 -10.60 7.67
CA TRP A 357 18.84 -12.06 7.58
C TRP A 357 17.82 -12.58 6.56
N CYS A 358 16.63 -11.99 6.49
CA CYS A 358 15.63 -12.36 5.49
C CYS A 358 16.13 -12.06 4.07
N HIS A 359 16.78 -10.91 3.87
CA HIS A 359 17.39 -10.55 2.59
C HIS A 359 18.47 -11.56 2.17
N GLU A 360 19.39 -11.92 3.08
CA GLU A 360 20.43 -12.92 2.83
C GLU A 360 19.87 -14.32 2.52
N LEU A 361 18.80 -14.72 3.19
CA LEU A 361 18.17 -16.03 3.04
C LEU A 361 17.15 -16.08 1.89
N GLY A 362 16.86 -14.95 1.25
CA GLY A 362 15.86 -14.86 0.18
C GLY A 362 14.42 -15.06 0.67
N ILE A 363 14.13 -14.73 1.93
CA ILE A 363 12.77 -14.80 2.51
C ILE A 363 12.07 -13.46 2.24
N PRO A 364 10.94 -13.43 1.50
CA PRO A 364 10.15 -12.22 1.35
C PRO A 364 9.66 -11.73 2.72
N LEU A 365 9.95 -10.48 3.06
CA LEU A 365 9.61 -9.89 4.35
C LEU A 365 8.65 -8.71 4.18
N MET A 366 7.59 -8.71 4.96
CA MET A 366 6.70 -7.57 5.16
C MET A 366 6.85 -7.05 6.59
N SER A 367 6.84 -5.73 6.77
CA SER A 367 6.88 -5.10 8.08
C SER A 367 5.71 -4.12 8.24
N HIS A 368 4.98 -4.25 9.36
CA HIS A 368 3.86 -3.38 9.69
C HIS A 368 4.33 -2.18 10.49
N TYR A 369 3.77 -1.02 10.15
CA TYR A 369 4.02 0.26 10.82
C TYR A 369 2.69 0.95 11.10
N ILE A 370 2.65 1.74 12.16
CA ILE A 370 1.48 2.55 12.53
C ILE A 370 1.93 4.00 12.69
N ILE A 371 1.21 4.92 12.06
CA ILE A 371 1.41 6.37 12.19
C ILE A 371 0.11 7.04 12.63
N GLY A 372 0.22 8.21 13.26
CA GLY A 372 -0.92 9.02 13.68
C GLY A 372 -1.36 8.75 15.12
N PHE A 373 -0.48 8.27 15.99
CA PHE A 373 -0.79 8.19 17.42
C PHE A 373 -1.01 9.57 18.04
N PRO A 374 -1.84 9.71 19.11
CA PRO A 374 -2.19 11.01 19.68
C PRO A 374 -1.02 11.88 20.14
N TRP A 375 0.09 11.27 20.53
CA TRP A 375 1.31 11.95 20.99
C TRP A 375 2.30 12.29 19.88
N GLU A 376 2.10 11.73 18.68
CA GLU A 376 3.08 11.92 17.60
C GLU A 376 3.11 13.34 17.08
N THR A 377 4.32 13.78 16.80
CA THR A 377 4.63 15.00 16.08
C THR A 377 5.07 14.65 14.65
N PRO A 378 5.16 15.62 13.73
CA PRO A 378 5.74 15.40 12.40
C PRO A 378 7.09 14.67 12.42
N ALA A 379 7.94 14.94 13.42
CA ALA A 379 9.25 14.30 13.56
C ALA A 379 9.16 12.80 13.87
N HIS A 380 8.21 12.35 14.70
CA HIS A 380 7.99 10.92 14.98
C HIS A 380 7.51 10.18 13.73
N VAL A 381 6.52 10.77 13.05
CA VAL A 381 5.98 10.21 11.79
C VAL A 381 7.07 10.10 10.73
N THR A 382 7.87 11.15 10.53
CA THR A 382 8.97 11.16 9.56
C THR A 382 9.98 10.04 9.85
N LYS A 383 10.39 9.85 11.11
CA LYS A 383 11.31 8.76 11.49
C LYS A 383 10.76 7.37 11.17
N THR A 384 9.45 7.17 11.39
CA THR A 384 8.80 5.89 11.06
C THR A 384 8.78 5.65 9.55
N LEU A 385 8.42 6.67 8.76
CA LEU A 385 8.40 6.59 7.31
C LEU A 385 9.80 6.41 6.70
N ASP A 386 10.81 7.10 7.24
CA ASP A 386 12.19 6.99 6.77
C ASP A 386 12.77 5.61 7.08
N MET A 387 12.53 5.06 8.28
CA MET A 387 12.91 3.68 8.61
C MET A 387 12.25 2.66 7.68
N ALA A 388 10.95 2.80 7.42
CA ALA A 388 10.23 1.92 6.54
C ALA A 388 10.77 1.96 5.11
N TYR A 389 11.11 3.16 4.62
CA TYR A 389 11.74 3.34 3.31
C TYR A 389 13.16 2.77 3.27
N GLU A 390 13.98 3.01 4.29
CA GLU A 390 15.34 2.45 4.38
C GLU A 390 15.34 0.93 4.33
N LEU A 391 14.46 0.28 5.10
CA LEU A 391 14.34 -1.18 5.10
C LEU A 391 13.88 -1.72 3.74
N HIS A 392 12.96 -1.02 3.08
CA HIS A 392 12.55 -1.34 1.71
C HIS A 392 13.72 -1.19 0.72
N ASP A 393 14.43 -0.08 0.77
CA ASP A 393 15.51 0.22 -0.17
C ASP A 393 16.71 -0.73 -0.03
N ARG A 394 17.12 -1.03 1.21
CA ARG A 394 18.29 -1.85 1.50
C ARG A 394 18.04 -3.36 1.41
N PHE A 395 16.89 -3.81 1.89
CA PHE A 395 16.62 -5.23 2.11
C PHE A 395 15.39 -5.76 1.36
N GLY A 396 14.68 -4.90 0.63
CA GLY A 396 13.47 -5.29 -0.10
C GLY A 396 12.26 -5.57 0.80
N VAL A 397 12.26 -5.07 2.04
CA VAL A 397 11.14 -5.25 2.98
C VAL A 397 9.90 -4.50 2.46
N TRP A 398 8.77 -5.19 2.32
CA TRP A 398 7.53 -4.55 1.93
C TRP A 398 6.89 -3.79 3.11
N PRO A 399 6.70 -2.47 3.03
CA PRO A 399 6.15 -1.69 4.12
C PRO A 399 4.61 -1.74 4.10
N SER A 400 4.00 -2.30 5.15
CA SER A 400 2.56 -2.22 5.40
C SER A 400 2.30 -1.08 6.38
N MET A 401 1.92 0.08 5.86
CA MET A 401 1.70 1.29 6.66
C MET A 401 0.23 1.43 7.05
N GLN A 402 -0.06 1.61 8.32
CA GLN A 402 -1.41 1.73 8.86
C GLN A 402 -1.58 3.03 9.63
N PHE A 403 -2.83 3.49 9.78
CA PHE A 403 -3.19 4.59 10.67
C PHE A 403 -3.53 4.07 12.07
N ALA A 404 -3.13 4.81 13.11
CA ALA A 404 -3.52 4.52 14.47
C ALA A 404 -5.05 4.57 14.61
N THR A 405 -5.66 3.40 14.76
CA THR A 405 -7.11 3.24 14.79
C THR A 405 -7.58 2.90 16.21
N PRO A 406 -8.35 3.77 16.87
CA PRO A 406 -8.78 3.60 18.25
C PRO A 406 -9.95 2.63 18.35
N ILE A 407 -9.66 1.34 18.29
CA ILE A 407 -10.66 0.27 18.37
C ILE A 407 -11.22 0.20 19.79
N ARG A 408 -12.53 0.18 19.93
CA ARG A 408 -13.22 0.13 21.22
C ARG A 408 -12.76 -1.07 22.07
N GLY A 409 -12.43 -0.80 23.32
CA GLY A 409 -11.86 -1.77 24.25
C GLY A 409 -10.33 -1.78 24.32
N THR A 410 -9.64 -0.93 23.51
CA THR A 410 -8.20 -0.71 23.61
C THR A 410 -7.88 0.51 24.49
N ALA A 411 -6.68 0.53 25.07
CA ALA A 411 -6.23 1.69 25.83
C ALA A 411 -6.05 2.94 24.92
N LEU A 412 -5.75 2.74 23.61
CA LEU A 412 -5.72 3.83 22.64
C LEU A 412 -7.09 4.48 22.48
N HIS A 413 -8.17 3.67 22.41
CA HIS A 413 -9.53 4.20 22.33
C HIS A 413 -9.88 5.04 23.57
N GLU A 414 -9.60 4.51 24.78
CA GLU A 414 -9.84 5.25 26.01
C GLU A 414 -9.09 6.60 26.04
N GLN A 415 -7.84 6.61 25.60
CA GLN A 415 -7.05 7.83 25.49
C GLN A 415 -7.63 8.80 24.47
N CYS A 416 -8.02 8.33 23.28
CA CYS A 416 -8.61 9.18 22.25
C CYS A 416 -9.95 9.79 22.69
N VAL A 417 -10.79 9.03 23.42
CA VAL A 417 -12.04 9.55 24.02
C VAL A 417 -11.73 10.63 25.07
N GLN A 418 -10.78 10.40 25.96
CA GLN A 418 -10.37 11.38 26.97
C GLN A 418 -9.85 12.68 26.38
N LEU A 419 -9.17 12.59 25.22
CA LEU A 419 -8.67 13.74 24.47
C LEU A 419 -9.73 14.39 23.56
N GLY A 420 -10.94 13.83 23.48
CA GLY A 420 -12.01 14.32 22.61
C GLY A 420 -11.76 14.13 21.12
N LEU A 421 -10.91 13.16 20.75
CA LEU A 421 -10.55 12.89 19.35
C LEU A 421 -11.55 11.97 18.65
N VAL A 422 -12.23 11.10 19.40
CA VAL A 422 -13.25 10.17 18.91
C VAL A 422 -14.38 10.02 19.93
N ASP A 423 -15.54 9.55 19.47
CA ASP A 423 -16.68 9.25 20.32
C ASP A 423 -16.47 7.98 21.15
N ALA A 424 -17.09 7.91 22.33
CA ALA A 424 -17.06 6.75 23.19
C ALA A 424 -17.72 5.49 22.56
N ALA A 425 -18.63 5.70 21.60
CA ALA A 425 -19.26 4.61 20.84
C ALA A 425 -18.26 3.81 19.99
N GLY A 426 -17.11 4.42 19.64
CA GLY A 426 -16.09 3.79 18.79
C GLY A 426 -16.46 3.84 17.30
N ILE A 427 -15.73 3.07 16.52
CA ILE A 427 -15.80 3.02 15.05
C ILE A 427 -16.27 1.64 14.59
N ASP A 428 -16.86 1.57 13.40
CA ASP A 428 -17.22 0.30 12.75
C ASP A 428 -16.05 -0.20 11.90
N LEU A 429 -15.53 -1.39 12.21
CA LEU A 429 -14.36 -1.95 11.55
C LEU A 429 -14.64 -2.45 10.14
N LYS A 430 -15.91 -2.65 9.74
CA LYS A 430 -16.25 -2.99 8.35
C LYS A 430 -15.94 -1.85 7.37
N ASP A 431 -15.88 -0.61 7.86
CA ASP A 431 -15.38 0.54 7.13
C ASP A 431 -13.87 0.43 6.97
N GLY A 432 -13.41 -0.33 5.99
CA GLY A 432 -12.02 -0.67 5.73
C GLY A 432 -11.12 0.52 5.42
N ALA A 433 -11.70 1.70 5.16
CA ALA A 433 -10.95 2.93 5.00
C ALA A 433 -10.15 3.33 6.25
N LEU A 434 -10.55 2.85 7.43
CA LEU A 434 -10.01 3.31 8.70
C LEU A 434 -8.57 2.86 9.00
N PHE A 435 -8.12 1.73 8.49
CA PHE A 435 -6.76 1.25 8.81
C PHE A 435 -5.70 1.76 7.85
N GLN A 436 -6.01 1.83 6.56
CA GLN A 436 -5.01 2.02 5.53
C GLN A 436 -5.24 3.23 4.64
N HIS A 437 -6.48 3.67 4.49
CA HIS A 437 -6.81 4.72 3.53
C HIS A 437 -7.17 6.05 4.19
N LYS A 438 -7.68 6.03 5.43
CA LYS A 438 -8.17 7.22 6.11
C LYS A 438 -7.85 7.19 7.60
N PRO A 439 -7.21 8.25 8.16
CA PRO A 439 -7.05 8.36 9.61
C PRO A 439 -8.41 8.54 10.29
N ALA A 440 -8.59 7.91 11.44
CA ALA A 440 -9.82 8.00 12.23
C ALA A 440 -9.96 9.35 12.95
N TYR A 441 -8.86 10.05 13.16
CA TYR A 441 -8.78 11.36 13.82
C TYR A 441 -7.50 12.09 13.39
N GLU A 442 -7.42 13.37 13.71
CA GLU A 442 -6.22 14.19 13.52
C GLU A 442 -5.42 14.27 14.82
N PRO A 443 -4.15 13.83 14.86
CA PRO A 443 -3.32 13.93 16.07
C PRO A 443 -3.11 15.40 16.48
N PRO A 444 -3.24 15.75 17.78
CA PRO A 444 -3.20 17.15 18.25
C PRO A 444 -1.88 17.90 17.99
N HIS A 445 -0.78 17.16 17.82
CA HIS A 445 0.56 17.69 17.62
C HIS A 445 1.01 17.70 16.15
N CYS A 446 0.12 17.37 15.23
CA CYS A 446 0.36 17.45 13.79
C CYS A 446 -0.53 18.54 13.17
N PRO A 447 -0.06 19.23 12.12
CA PRO A 447 -0.92 20.12 11.35
C PRO A 447 -2.12 19.37 10.74
N PRO A 448 -3.27 20.03 10.54
CA PRO A 448 -4.45 19.38 9.96
C PRO A 448 -4.15 18.71 8.59
N GLY A 449 -4.61 17.48 8.42
CA GLY A 449 -4.39 16.69 7.22
C GLY A 449 -2.94 16.18 7.03
N TYR A 450 -2.05 16.42 7.99
CA TYR A 450 -0.65 16.03 7.92
C TYR A 450 -0.48 14.52 7.71
N ILE A 451 -1.15 13.70 8.53
CA ILE A 451 -0.98 12.25 8.53
C ILE A 451 -1.37 11.62 7.19
N ALA A 452 -2.53 12.01 6.64
CA ALA A 452 -2.99 11.51 5.35
C ALA A 452 -2.02 11.90 4.20
N LYS A 453 -1.53 13.14 4.21
CA LYS A 453 -0.58 13.64 3.20
C LYS A 453 0.80 12.96 3.33
N ALA A 454 1.30 12.76 4.55
CA ALA A 454 2.57 12.10 4.81
C ALA A 454 2.53 10.63 4.35
N ARG A 455 1.41 9.94 4.61
CA ARG A 455 1.18 8.59 4.11
C ARG A 455 1.13 8.56 2.58
N ALA A 456 0.36 9.43 1.94
CA ALA A 456 0.28 9.50 0.49
C ALA A 456 1.66 9.79 -0.14
N ALA A 457 2.45 10.69 0.45
CA ALA A 457 3.82 10.96 0.03
C ALA A 457 4.70 9.71 0.11
N PHE A 458 4.60 8.96 1.20
CA PHE A 458 5.34 7.72 1.40
C PHE A 458 4.98 6.66 0.34
N ASP A 459 3.67 6.43 0.11
CA ASP A 459 3.21 5.45 -0.90
C ASP A 459 3.71 5.81 -2.31
N MET A 460 3.70 7.11 -2.65
CA MET A 460 4.27 7.61 -3.90
C MET A 460 5.77 7.35 -3.99
N LYS A 461 6.51 7.48 -2.88
CA LYS A 461 7.96 7.24 -2.80
C LYS A 461 8.27 5.76 -3.06
N ILE A 462 7.53 4.85 -2.43
CA ILE A 462 7.67 3.40 -2.66
C ILE A 462 7.39 3.06 -4.12
N ALA A 463 6.24 3.48 -4.65
CA ALA A 463 5.88 3.22 -6.04
C ALA A 463 6.89 3.78 -7.06
N ALA A 464 7.45 4.96 -6.77
CA ALA A 464 8.45 5.58 -7.62
C ALA A 464 9.81 4.88 -7.55
N ARG A 465 10.19 4.31 -6.39
CA ARG A 465 11.43 3.54 -6.21
C ARG A 465 11.43 2.26 -7.03
N ASP A 466 10.27 1.62 -7.16
CA ASP A 466 10.13 0.39 -7.94
C ASP A 466 10.08 0.65 -9.46
N SER A 467 9.87 1.90 -9.88
CA SER A 467 9.88 2.30 -11.29
C SER A 467 11.32 2.49 -11.77
N ARG A 468 11.78 1.66 -12.70
CA ARG A 468 13.15 1.74 -13.26
C ARG A 468 13.14 2.39 -14.64
N LYS A 469 13.84 3.54 -14.76
CA LYS A 469 13.94 4.29 -15.99
C LYS A 469 15.39 4.70 -16.26
N LEU A 470 15.84 4.51 -17.50
CA LEU A 470 17.10 5.03 -18.03
C LEU A 470 16.87 6.37 -18.72
N ILE A 471 17.63 7.39 -18.36
CA ILE A 471 17.75 8.65 -19.12
C ILE A 471 19.12 8.66 -19.78
N MET A 472 19.14 8.67 -21.11
CA MET A 472 20.37 8.63 -21.88
C MET A 472 20.59 9.96 -22.61
N ASN A 473 21.59 10.73 -22.19
CA ASN A 473 22.04 11.92 -22.90
C ASN A 473 22.92 11.49 -24.09
N ILE A 474 22.30 11.31 -25.24
CA ILE A 474 22.96 10.73 -26.44
C ILE A 474 23.99 11.68 -27.09
N THR A 475 23.76 13.00 -26.98
CA THR A 475 24.67 14.05 -27.51
C THR A 475 24.48 15.36 -26.77
N TYR A 476 25.51 16.21 -26.75
CA TYR A 476 25.41 17.60 -26.26
C TYR A 476 25.38 18.64 -27.36
N LYS A 477 25.43 18.24 -28.66
CA LYS A 477 25.21 19.17 -29.76
C LYS A 477 23.79 19.72 -29.72
N CYS A 478 23.65 21.02 -29.93
CA CYS A 478 22.34 21.67 -30.00
C CYS A 478 22.43 22.95 -30.81
N ALA A 479 21.43 23.22 -31.65
CA ALA A 479 21.33 24.46 -32.42
C ALA A 479 20.72 25.61 -31.60
N ASN A 480 20.13 25.35 -30.41
CA ASN A 480 19.65 26.36 -29.53
C ASN A 480 20.71 26.71 -28.47
N ARG A 481 20.58 27.91 -27.89
CA ARG A 481 21.44 28.42 -26.82
C ARG A 481 20.63 28.85 -25.62
N CYS A 482 19.56 28.09 -25.29
CA CYS A 482 18.57 28.42 -24.26
C CYS A 482 19.20 29.07 -23.03
N VAL A 483 18.60 30.17 -22.57
CA VAL A 483 19.08 30.94 -21.42
C VAL A 483 19.10 30.15 -20.11
N PHE A 484 18.32 29.07 -20.03
CA PHE A 484 18.17 28.17 -18.89
C PHE A 484 18.88 26.82 -19.07
N CYS A 485 19.67 26.61 -20.11
CA CYS A 485 20.20 25.30 -20.49
C CYS A 485 21.07 24.66 -19.41
N ALA A 486 20.62 23.55 -18.83
CA ALA A 486 21.35 22.82 -17.81
C ALA A 486 22.65 22.16 -18.34
N THR A 487 22.71 21.80 -19.64
CA THR A 487 23.93 21.30 -20.25
C THR A 487 24.97 22.39 -20.50
N GLY A 488 24.55 23.65 -20.54
CA GLY A 488 25.44 24.81 -20.70
C GLY A 488 26.28 24.73 -21.98
N ASP A 489 27.59 24.85 -21.84
CA ASP A 489 28.56 24.91 -22.97
C ASP A 489 29.20 23.55 -23.29
N ARG A 490 28.55 22.44 -23.05
CA ARG A 490 29.00 21.08 -23.35
C ARG A 490 28.80 20.76 -24.83
N ILE A 491 29.63 21.28 -25.68
CA ILE A 491 29.30 21.42 -27.11
C ILE A 491 29.73 20.26 -28.03
N SER A 492 30.52 19.28 -27.56
CA SER A 492 31.15 18.37 -28.52
C SER A 492 30.98 16.89 -28.23
N ALA A 493 30.47 16.49 -27.09
CA ALA A 493 30.37 15.08 -26.76
C ALA A 493 29.10 14.45 -27.35
N ALA A 494 29.27 13.26 -27.93
CA ALA A 494 28.20 12.36 -28.36
C ALA A 494 28.62 10.93 -28.07
N LEU A 495 27.67 10.07 -27.75
CA LEU A 495 27.91 8.64 -27.56
C LEU A 495 28.20 7.97 -28.91
N GLY A 496 29.23 7.12 -28.94
CA GLY A 496 29.42 6.22 -30.06
C GLY A 496 28.46 5.03 -30.01
N TRP A 497 28.26 4.37 -31.17
CA TRP A 497 27.30 3.26 -31.26
C TRP A 497 27.54 2.15 -30.27
N ASP A 498 28.77 1.67 -30.12
CA ASP A 498 29.09 0.56 -29.19
C ASP A 498 28.72 0.90 -27.76
N LYS A 499 28.88 2.17 -27.37
CA LYS A 499 28.51 2.64 -26.04
C LYS A 499 27.00 2.74 -25.89
N ILE A 500 26.24 3.24 -26.86
CA ILE A 500 24.78 3.27 -26.91
C ILE A 500 24.23 1.85 -26.74
N GLU A 501 24.71 0.93 -27.57
CA GLU A 501 24.28 -0.46 -27.55
C GLU A 501 24.61 -1.14 -26.21
N GLY A 502 25.80 -0.92 -25.67
CA GLY A 502 26.24 -1.44 -24.35
C GLY A 502 25.31 -0.98 -23.23
N ILE A 503 25.06 0.35 -23.12
CA ILE A 503 24.19 0.95 -22.10
C ILE A 503 22.77 0.39 -22.19
N LEU A 504 22.19 0.35 -23.40
CA LEU A 504 20.83 -0.14 -23.57
C LEU A 504 20.68 -1.60 -23.15
N LYS A 505 21.63 -2.47 -23.53
CA LYS A 505 21.63 -3.90 -23.15
C LYS A 505 21.83 -4.12 -21.66
N GLU A 506 22.79 -3.42 -21.06
CA GLU A 506 23.10 -3.53 -19.62
C GLU A 506 21.89 -3.17 -18.76
N HIS A 507 21.28 -2.01 -19.01
CA HIS A 507 20.13 -1.56 -18.26
C HIS A 507 18.90 -2.45 -18.50
N ARG A 508 18.71 -2.93 -19.73
CA ARG A 508 17.60 -3.85 -20.02
C ARG A 508 17.75 -5.18 -19.26
N ASN A 509 18.96 -5.72 -19.21
CA ASN A 509 19.27 -6.95 -18.46
C ASN A 509 19.08 -6.78 -16.95
N SER A 510 19.26 -5.58 -16.42
CA SER A 510 18.98 -5.25 -15.01
C SER A 510 17.49 -4.97 -14.70
N GLY A 511 16.60 -5.19 -15.69
CA GLY A 511 15.15 -5.06 -15.52
C GLY A 511 14.56 -3.69 -15.89
N THR A 512 15.35 -2.75 -16.39
CA THR A 512 14.87 -1.44 -16.86
C THR A 512 14.09 -1.60 -18.16
N ASP A 513 12.86 -1.12 -18.23
CA ASP A 513 11.99 -1.21 -19.41
C ASP A 513 11.47 0.15 -19.91
N GLN A 514 11.93 1.24 -19.28
CA GLN A 514 11.62 2.61 -19.67
C GLN A 514 12.90 3.35 -20.06
N LEU A 515 12.87 4.06 -21.19
CA LEU A 515 13.98 4.83 -21.74
C LEU A 515 13.52 6.25 -22.06
N ASP A 516 14.23 7.25 -21.55
CA ASP A 516 14.16 8.63 -22.01
C ASP A 516 15.46 8.96 -22.77
N ILE A 517 15.35 9.40 -24.01
CA ILE A 517 16.48 9.89 -24.78
C ILE A 517 16.46 11.42 -24.73
N ASP A 518 17.56 11.98 -24.20
CA ASP A 518 17.71 13.40 -23.91
C ASP A 518 19.14 13.87 -24.29
N GLY A 519 19.50 15.08 -23.91
CA GLY A 519 20.84 15.61 -24.09
C GLY A 519 20.85 17.09 -24.42
N GLY A 520 21.66 17.51 -25.44
CA GLY A 520 21.55 18.80 -26.09
C GLY A 520 20.35 18.84 -27.03
N GLU A 521 20.51 18.26 -28.23
CA GLU A 521 19.41 18.01 -29.16
C GLU A 521 19.59 16.60 -29.76
N PRO A 522 18.85 15.60 -29.29
CA PRO A 522 19.02 14.21 -29.72
C PRO A 522 18.84 14.00 -31.24
N THR A 523 17.96 14.78 -31.89
CA THR A 523 17.72 14.67 -33.35
C THR A 523 18.92 15.01 -34.18
N THR A 524 19.96 15.65 -33.62
CA THR A 524 21.23 15.89 -34.28
C THR A 524 22.18 14.68 -34.31
N HIS A 525 21.83 13.63 -33.53
CA HIS A 525 22.67 12.42 -33.46
C HIS A 525 22.37 11.49 -34.66
N PRO A 526 23.38 11.10 -35.45
CA PRO A 526 23.15 10.35 -36.69
C PRO A 526 22.55 8.97 -36.49
N GLN A 527 22.74 8.37 -35.31
CA GLN A 527 22.26 7.01 -34.96
C GLN A 527 21.05 7.02 -34.00
N LEU A 528 20.34 8.14 -33.86
CA LEU A 528 19.18 8.24 -32.99
C LEU A 528 18.09 7.20 -33.30
N ILE A 529 17.72 7.14 -34.58
CA ILE A 529 16.67 6.23 -35.08
C ILE A 529 17.07 4.77 -34.84
N ASP A 530 18.33 4.42 -35.06
CA ASP A 530 18.85 3.07 -34.85
C ASP A 530 18.85 2.72 -33.34
N ALA A 531 19.18 3.68 -32.46
CA ALA A 531 19.14 3.51 -31.03
C ALA A 531 17.71 3.24 -30.52
N ILE A 532 16.71 3.96 -31.06
CA ILE A 532 15.28 3.74 -30.69
C ILE A 532 14.83 2.36 -31.20
N ARG A 533 15.16 1.98 -32.42
CA ARG A 533 14.84 0.66 -32.99
C ARG A 533 15.47 -0.48 -32.16
N LEU A 534 16.75 -0.31 -31.80
CA LEU A 534 17.43 -1.27 -30.93
C LEU A 534 16.71 -1.40 -29.57
N ALA A 535 16.43 -0.27 -28.89
CA ALA A 535 15.73 -0.26 -27.61
C ALA A 535 14.38 -1.01 -27.71
N ARG A 536 13.59 -0.75 -28.75
CA ARG A 536 12.32 -1.44 -28.98
C ARG A 536 12.51 -2.95 -29.15
N ASN A 537 13.48 -3.36 -29.95
CA ASN A 537 13.75 -4.75 -30.27
C ASN A 537 14.24 -5.56 -29.06
N ILE A 538 15.00 -4.96 -28.13
CA ILE A 538 15.48 -5.64 -26.93
C ILE A 538 14.48 -5.57 -25.76
N GLY A 539 13.28 -4.96 -25.97
CA GLY A 539 12.15 -5.06 -25.05
C GLY A 539 11.94 -3.86 -24.11
N TYR A 540 12.43 -2.67 -24.44
CA TYR A 540 11.95 -1.44 -23.78
C TYR A 540 10.49 -1.21 -24.17
N ARG A 541 9.61 -1.04 -23.14
CA ARG A 541 8.17 -0.86 -23.33
C ARG A 541 7.80 0.60 -23.54
N SER A 542 8.48 1.49 -22.81
CA SER A 542 8.29 2.94 -22.92
C SER A 542 9.58 3.58 -23.42
N ILE A 543 9.50 4.23 -24.59
CA ILE A 543 10.63 4.94 -25.21
C ILE A 543 10.18 6.36 -25.48
N ASN A 544 10.75 7.31 -24.75
CA ASN A 544 10.47 8.73 -24.84
C ASN A 544 11.64 9.49 -25.43
N LEU A 545 11.35 10.43 -26.30
CA LEU A 545 12.33 11.38 -26.86
C LEU A 545 11.94 12.80 -26.46
N THR A 546 12.89 13.55 -25.91
CA THR A 546 12.75 15.00 -25.70
C THR A 546 13.56 15.74 -26.77
N THR A 547 12.92 16.65 -27.51
CA THR A 547 13.54 17.41 -28.63
C THR A 547 13.08 18.86 -28.66
N ASN A 548 13.91 19.76 -29.19
CA ASN A 548 13.49 21.11 -29.50
C ASN A 548 12.59 21.20 -30.76
N GLY A 549 12.37 20.09 -31.45
CA GLY A 549 11.43 19.96 -32.56
C GLY A 549 11.88 20.59 -33.89
N ARG A 550 13.00 21.30 -33.94
CA ARG A 550 13.39 22.08 -35.13
C ARG A 550 13.67 21.21 -36.35
N LEU A 551 14.32 20.02 -36.19
CA LEU A 551 14.58 19.10 -37.32
C LEU A 551 13.31 18.36 -37.76
N LEU A 552 12.26 18.32 -36.96
CA LEU A 552 10.98 17.71 -37.34
C LEU A 552 10.22 18.51 -38.41
N ARG A 553 10.66 19.73 -38.72
CA ARG A 553 10.18 20.47 -39.91
C ARG A 553 10.46 19.71 -41.21
N GLU A 554 11.48 18.88 -41.24
CA GLU A 554 11.79 17.99 -42.35
C GLU A 554 10.85 16.78 -42.28
N ARG A 555 9.82 16.79 -43.13
CA ARG A 555 8.70 15.83 -43.08
C ARG A 555 9.14 14.36 -43.17
N GLY A 556 10.16 14.06 -44.00
CA GLY A 556 10.74 12.72 -44.14
C GLY A 556 11.38 12.25 -42.85
N PHE A 557 12.20 13.10 -42.23
CA PHE A 557 12.83 12.77 -40.94
C PHE A 557 11.79 12.58 -39.82
N ALA A 558 10.74 13.42 -39.79
CA ALA A 558 9.64 13.26 -38.83
C ALA A 558 8.91 11.92 -38.99
N ALA A 559 8.66 11.49 -40.25
CA ALA A 559 8.04 10.20 -40.53
C ALA A 559 8.94 9.03 -40.07
N ASP A 560 10.21 9.02 -40.45
CA ASP A 560 11.18 7.97 -40.08
C ASP A 560 11.31 7.84 -38.52
N LEU A 561 11.31 8.98 -37.85
CA LEU A 561 11.37 9.02 -36.39
C LEU A 561 10.10 8.44 -35.74
N LEU A 562 8.92 8.79 -36.21
CA LEU A 562 7.66 8.29 -35.68
C LEU A 562 7.48 6.78 -35.93
N GLU A 563 8.05 6.25 -37.01
CA GLU A 563 8.04 4.81 -37.32
C GLU A 563 9.15 4.01 -36.62
N SER A 564 10.05 4.68 -35.86
CA SER A 564 11.21 4.03 -35.24
C SER A 564 10.87 3.12 -34.04
N GLY A 565 9.69 3.27 -33.45
CA GLY A 565 9.26 2.53 -32.23
C GLY A 565 9.17 3.41 -30.99
N LEU A 566 9.16 4.74 -31.15
CA LEU A 566 8.83 5.66 -30.06
C LEU A 566 7.43 5.39 -29.51
N THR A 567 7.28 5.60 -28.22
CA THR A 567 5.97 5.59 -27.55
C THR A 567 5.55 6.98 -27.07
N HIS A 568 6.53 7.84 -26.80
CA HIS A 568 6.30 9.21 -26.32
C HIS A 568 7.24 10.18 -27.02
N LEU A 569 6.72 11.34 -27.37
CA LEU A 569 7.50 12.44 -27.97
C LEU A 569 7.20 13.73 -27.21
N LEU A 570 8.21 14.28 -26.55
CA LEU A 570 8.14 15.57 -25.87
C LEU A 570 8.82 16.65 -26.71
N ILE A 571 8.07 17.67 -27.12
CA ILE A 571 8.58 18.80 -27.91
C ILE A 571 8.69 20.03 -27.03
N SER A 572 9.87 20.62 -26.97
CA SER A 572 10.13 21.81 -26.16
C SER A 572 9.67 23.07 -26.89
N LEU A 573 8.65 23.76 -26.33
CA LEU A 573 8.20 25.06 -26.80
C LEU A 573 8.02 25.99 -25.59
N HIS A 574 8.71 27.14 -25.60
CA HIS A 574 8.83 28.00 -24.41
C HIS A 574 8.09 29.35 -24.54
N GLY A 575 7.36 29.56 -25.62
CA GLY A 575 6.53 30.73 -25.85
C GLY A 575 5.46 30.46 -26.92
N ALA A 576 4.33 31.16 -26.78
CA ALA A 576 3.22 31.09 -27.75
C ALA A 576 3.47 31.96 -29.02
N THR A 577 4.52 32.79 -29.00
CA THR A 577 4.94 33.68 -30.08
C THR A 577 6.43 33.51 -30.31
N ALA A 578 6.90 33.92 -31.51
CA ALA A 578 8.32 33.92 -31.86
C ALA A 578 9.16 34.76 -30.92
N GLU A 579 8.64 35.93 -30.52
CA GLU A 579 9.31 36.84 -29.59
C GLU A 579 9.65 36.17 -28.26
N VAL A 580 8.69 35.50 -27.65
CA VAL A 580 8.86 34.85 -26.32
C VAL A 580 9.71 33.58 -26.43
N HIS A 581 9.46 32.76 -27.45
CA HIS A 581 10.18 31.48 -27.61
C HIS A 581 11.64 31.72 -27.99
N ASP A 582 11.92 32.58 -28.97
CA ASP A 582 13.25 32.84 -29.43
C ASP A 582 14.11 33.56 -28.37
N ALA A 583 13.48 34.39 -27.50
CA ALA A 583 14.16 34.97 -26.35
C ALA A 583 14.56 33.88 -25.32
N ALA A 584 13.68 32.90 -25.07
CA ALA A 584 13.98 31.79 -24.15
C ALA A 584 15.06 30.84 -24.72
N THR A 585 15.06 30.61 -26.02
CA THR A 585 15.99 29.69 -26.67
C THR A 585 17.29 30.34 -27.11
N ASP A 586 17.40 31.68 -27.07
CA ASP A 586 18.49 32.49 -27.63
C ASP A 586 18.83 32.04 -29.06
N ALA A 587 17.79 31.82 -29.89
CA ALA A 587 17.94 31.31 -31.26
C ALA A 587 16.83 31.86 -32.16
N PRO A 588 17.09 33.01 -32.84
CA PRO A 588 16.13 33.62 -33.77
C PRO A 588 15.63 32.65 -34.85
N GLY A 589 14.32 32.62 -35.06
CA GLY A 589 13.65 31.72 -36.03
C GLY A 589 13.44 30.29 -35.50
N SER A 590 13.74 30.01 -34.23
CA SER A 590 13.52 28.71 -33.65
C SER A 590 12.03 28.41 -33.47
N PHE A 591 11.21 29.41 -33.18
CA PHE A 591 9.76 29.25 -33.05
C PHE A 591 9.11 28.70 -34.30
N GLU A 592 9.35 29.33 -35.47
CA GLU A 592 8.75 28.92 -36.73
C GLU A 592 9.18 27.50 -37.12
N GLN A 593 10.45 27.14 -36.86
CA GLN A 593 10.98 25.82 -37.16
C GLN A 593 10.35 24.75 -36.23
N THR A 594 10.23 25.06 -34.96
CA THR A 594 9.61 24.13 -33.94
C THR A 594 8.13 23.95 -34.23
N VAL A 595 7.39 25.03 -34.54
CA VAL A 595 5.96 24.96 -34.87
C VAL A 595 5.74 24.14 -36.14
N ALA A 596 6.55 24.36 -37.18
CA ALA A 596 6.48 23.53 -38.39
C ALA A 596 6.76 22.04 -38.11
N GLY A 597 7.71 21.76 -37.20
CA GLY A 597 7.95 20.39 -36.68
C GLY A 597 6.76 19.80 -35.97
N ILE A 598 6.13 20.58 -35.10
CA ILE A 598 4.88 20.17 -34.39
C ILE A 598 3.78 19.84 -35.39
N ASP A 599 3.57 20.70 -36.40
CA ASP A 599 2.52 20.48 -37.42
C ASP A 599 2.76 19.19 -38.21
N ASN A 600 4.02 18.90 -38.60
CA ASN A 600 4.37 17.63 -39.23
C ASN A 600 4.11 16.43 -38.33
N VAL A 601 4.52 16.48 -37.06
CA VAL A 601 4.28 15.41 -36.08
C VAL A 601 2.79 15.15 -35.90
N MET A 602 2.00 16.19 -35.68
CA MET A 602 0.56 16.05 -35.48
C MET A 602 -0.19 15.50 -36.70
N ALA A 603 0.34 15.80 -37.93
CA ALA A 603 -0.21 15.28 -39.16
C ALA A 603 0.19 13.82 -39.48
N LEU A 604 1.33 13.34 -38.92
CA LEU A 604 1.92 12.06 -39.28
C LEU A 604 1.83 11.01 -38.17
N ARG A 605 1.66 11.44 -36.87
CA ARG A 605 1.79 10.54 -35.72
C ARG A 605 0.76 9.43 -35.75
N PRO A 606 1.16 8.16 -35.45
CA PRO A 606 0.28 7.08 -35.06
C PRO A 606 -0.50 7.41 -33.79
N ALA A 607 -1.70 6.82 -33.63
CA ALA A 607 -2.57 7.09 -32.50
C ALA A 607 -2.00 6.62 -31.15
N ASP A 608 -1.10 5.66 -31.16
CA ASP A 608 -0.44 5.06 -29.98
C ASP A 608 0.81 5.83 -29.52
N ILE A 609 1.22 6.89 -30.22
CA ILE A 609 2.30 7.77 -29.78
C ILE A 609 1.71 8.93 -28.96
N GLU A 610 2.04 8.98 -27.67
CA GLU A 610 1.70 10.11 -26.80
C GLU A 610 2.60 11.30 -27.09
N THR A 611 2.00 12.47 -27.33
CA THR A 611 2.74 13.72 -27.57
C THR A 611 2.55 14.70 -26.43
N GLY A 612 3.66 15.29 -25.95
CA GLY A 612 3.66 16.28 -24.89
C GLY A 612 4.46 17.54 -25.25
N MET A 613 4.06 18.66 -24.67
CA MET A 613 4.81 19.92 -24.74
C MET A 613 5.64 20.08 -23.46
N ASN A 614 6.94 20.36 -23.60
CA ASN A 614 7.84 20.67 -22.50
C ASN A 614 8.07 22.18 -22.41
N VAL A 615 7.82 22.76 -21.25
CA VAL A 615 7.96 24.21 -21.00
C VAL A 615 8.87 24.41 -19.80
N THR A 616 10.07 24.96 -20.02
CA THR A 616 10.88 25.45 -18.91
C THR A 616 10.44 26.87 -18.57
N ILE A 617 10.08 27.10 -17.30
CA ILE A 617 9.58 28.40 -16.83
C ILE A 617 10.75 29.32 -16.55
N VAL A 618 10.78 30.46 -17.24
CA VAL A 618 11.80 31.50 -17.12
C VAL A 618 11.14 32.88 -17.08
N ARG A 619 11.89 33.92 -16.69
CA ARG A 619 11.33 35.28 -16.56
C ARG A 619 10.66 35.81 -17.81
N CYS A 620 11.16 35.48 -18.99
CA CYS A 620 10.59 35.97 -20.25
C CYS A 620 9.30 35.26 -20.67
N ASN A 621 8.94 34.12 -20.02
CA ASN A 621 7.73 33.39 -20.42
C ASN A 621 6.72 33.13 -19.28
N VAL A 622 7.03 33.46 -18.02
CA VAL A 622 6.16 33.17 -16.88
C VAL A 622 4.76 33.80 -17.02
N ASP A 623 4.66 35.00 -17.61
CA ASP A 623 3.36 35.69 -17.85
C ASP A 623 2.62 35.15 -19.09
N HIS A 624 3.26 34.27 -19.87
CA HIS A 624 2.72 33.74 -21.13
C HIS A 624 2.24 32.30 -21.07
N LEU A 625 2.25 31.64 -19.88
CA LEU A 625 1.93 30.22 -19.73
C LEU A 625 0.48 29.88 -20.12
N MET A 626 -0.47 30.79 -19.88
CA MET A 626 -1.87 30.64 -20.29
C MET A 626 -1.99 30.55 -21.83
N ALA A 627 -1.38 31.48 -22.53
CA ALA A 627 -1.41 31.50 -24.00
C ALA A 627 -0.68 30.29 -24.60
N LEU A 628 0.44 29.88 -23.99
CA LEU A 628 1.20 28.71 -24.40
C LEU A 628 0.41 27.41 -24.21
N THR A 629 -0.34 27.28 -23.12
CA THR A 629 -1.20 26.12 -22.88
C THR A 629 -2.36 26.07 -23.88
N ALA A 630 -2.97 27.22 -24.17
CA ALA A 630 -4.00 27.30 -25.23
C ALA A 630 -3.47 26.87 -26.58
N LEU A 631 -2.22 27.25 -26.92
CA LEU A 631 -1.55 26.83 -28.15
C LEU A 631 -1.29 25.30 -28.14
N ALA A 632 -0.85 24.73 -27.01
CA ALA A 632 -0.65 23.29 -26.86
C ALA A 632 -1.94 22.50 -27.16
N ILE A 633 -3.05 22.94 -26.59
CA ILE A 633 -4.39 22.35 -26.83
C ILE A 633 -4.78 22.49 -28.31
N ALA A 634 -4.63 23.68 -28.88
CA ALA A 634 -4.96 23.95 -30.29
C ALA A 634 -4.11 23.11 -31.27
N LYS A 635 -2.88 22.79 -30.91
CA LYS A 635 -1.99 21.91 -31.69
C LYS A 635 -2.24 20.41 -31.44
N GLY A 636 -3.11 20.04 -30.50
CA GLY A 636 -3.50 18.64 -30.23
C GLY A 636 -2.53 17.85 -29.35
N PHE A 637 -1.77 18.50 -28.49
CA PHE A 637 -0.97 17.82 -27.49
C PHE A 637 -1.86 17.18 -26.42
N SER A 638 -1.51 15.98 -25.97
CA SER A 638 -2.21 15.25 -24.91
C SER A 638 -1.78 15.69 -23.50
N LYS A 639 -0.56 16.24 -23.37
CA LYS A 639 -0.03 16.73 -22.10
C LYS A 639 0.88 17.96 -22.27
N ILE A 640 1.03 18.70 -21.16
CA ILE A 640 1.99 19.78 -21.01
C ILE A 640 2.76 19.61 -19.68
N ASN A 641 4.08 19.74 -19.75
CA ASN A 641 4.96 19.67 -18.60
C ASN A 641 5.51 21.07 -18.31
N PHE A 642 5.26 21.60 -17.11
CA PHE A 642 5.87 22.83 -16.60
C PHE A 642 7.08 22.49 -15.75
N GLN A 643 8.27 22.73 -16.30
CA GLN A 643 9.53 22.47 -15.61
C GLN A 643 10.04 23.72 -14.92
N PHE A 644 10.15 23.67 -13.61
CA PHE A 644 10.82 24.70 -12.82
C PHE A 644 12.31 24.63 -13.06
N THR A 645 12.90 25.78 -13.36
CA THR A 645 14.29 25.88 -13.74
C THR A 645 15.21 25.43 -12.61
N THR A 646 16.13 24.53 -12.92
CA THR A 646 17.20 24.09 -12.00
C THR A 646 18.43 25.00 -12.18
N PRO A 647 19.15 25.36 -11.10
CA PRO A 647 20.28 26.29 -11.16
C PRO A 647 21.56 25.61 -11.68
N PHE A 648 21.51 25.13 -12.91
CA PHE A 648 22.64 24.50 -13.60
C PHE A 648 22.95 25.19 -14.92
N GLY A 649 24.20 25.07 -15.40
CA GLY A 649 24.62 25.55 -16.68
C GLY A 649 24.41 27.07 -16.83
N ARG A 650 23.43 27.47 -17.65
CA ARG A 650 23.12 28.87 -17.92
C ARG A 650 22.00 29.45 -17.10
N ALA A 651 21.35 28.67 -16.24
CA ALA A 651 20.25 29.12 -15.40
C ALA A 651 20.75 29.91 -14.19
N TYR A 652 20.91 31.21 -14.38
CA TYR A 652 21.29 32.16 -13.32
C TYR A 652 20.04 32.83 -12.71
N GLU A 653 20.19 33.52 -11.58
CA GLU A 653 19.09 34.19 -10.87
C GLU A 653 18.31 35.21 -11.71
N ASP A 654 18.96 35.86 -12.66
CA ASP A 654 18.32 36.79 -13.59
C ASP A 654 17.42 36.11 -14.62
N VAL A 655 17.58 34.82 -14.83
CA VAL A 655 16.76 33.99 -15.73
C VAL A 655 15.58 33.36 -15.01
N VAL A 656 15.73 32.99 -13.74
CA VAL A 656 14.75 32.26 -12.98
C VAL A 656 13.73 33.20 -12.34
N PRO A 657 12.42 33.02 -12.55
CA PRO A 657 11.40 33.82 -11.84
C PRO A 657 11.32 33.41 -10.37
N PRO A 658 10.81 34.28 -9.48
CA PRO A 658 10.50 33.91 -8.11
C PRO A 658 9.58 32.67 -8.06
N LEU A 659 9.84 31.78 -7.11
CA LEU A 659 9.09 30.51 -6.99
C LEU A 659 7.58 30.72 -6.87
N GLU A 660 7.17 31.67 -6.03
CA GLU A 660 5.75 31.97 -5.78
C GLU A 660 5.06 32.57 -7.02
N GLU A 661 5.79 33.34 -7.83
CA GLU A 661 5.28 33.91 -9.07
C GLU A 661 5.04 32.78 -10.11
N ALA A 662 6.05 31.95 -10.31
CA ALA A 662 5.96 30.82 -11.24
C ALA A 662 4.89 29.81 -10.81
N ALA A 663 4.80 29.50 -9.52
CA ALA A 663 3.80 28.57 -8.99
C ALA A 663 2.38 29.14 -9.18
N ARG A 664 2.17 30.42 -8.89
CA ARG A 664 0.88 31.10 -9.10
C ARG A 664 0.46 31.07 -10.56
N ALA A 665 1.36 31.36 -11.48
CA ALA A 665 1.07 31.30 -12.92
C ALA A 665 0.66 29.89 -13.36
N VAL A 666 1.35 28.85 -12.87
CA VAL A 666 1.00 27.44 -13.17
C VAL A 666 -0.33 27.05 -12.55
N MET A 667 -0.61 27.44 -11.28
CA MET A 667 -1.91 27.15 -10.65
C MET A 667 -3.08 27.77 -11.43
N GLN A 668 -2.92 28.98 -11.94
CA GLN A 668 -3.94 29.60 -12.83
C GLN A 668 -4.16 28.77 -14.10
N VAL A 669 -3.10 28.23 -14.69
CA VAL A 669 -3.20 27.33 -15.86
C VAL A 669 -3.95 26.04 -15.48
N ILE A 670 -3.65 25.45 -14.31
CA ILE A 670 -4.32 24.27 -13.82
C ILE A 670 -5.81 24.53 -13.65
N ASP A 671 -6.17 25.61 -12.96
CA ASP A 671 -7.59 25.97 -12.72
C ASP A 671 -8.37 26.12 -14.03
N ARG A 672 -7.72 26.62 -15.07
CA ARG A 672 -8.38 26.86 -16.35
C ARG A 672 -8.41 25.63 -17.27
N TYR A 673 -7.34 24.82 -17.30
CA TYR A 673 -7.13 23.85 -18.37
C TYR A 673 -6.96 22.38 -17.90
N ALA A 674 -7.02 22.08 -16.61
CA ALA A 674 -6.82 20.70 -16.13
C ALA A 674 -7.84 19.68 -16.66
N GLY A 675 -9.04 20.14 -17.09
CA GLY A 675 -10.04 19.31 -17.75
C GLY A 675 -9.83 19.10 -19.25
N GLU A 676 -8.92 19.85 -19.88
CA GLU A 676 -8.70 19.86 -21.34
C GLU A 676 -7.38 19.21 -21.75
N ILE A 677 -6.35 19.29 -20.88
CA ILE A 677 -5.03 18.74 -21.14
C ILE A 677 -4.41 18.23 -19.85
N LYS A 678 -3.66 17.12 -19.92
CA LYS A 678 -2.92 16.60 -18.75
C LYS A 678 -1.76 17.52 -18.41
N ILE A 679 -1.71 18.02 -17.17
CA ILE A 679 -0.70 18.95 -16.70
C ILE A 679 0.22 18.27 -15.70
N HIS A 680 1.54 18.40 -15.88
CA HIS A 680 2.56 17.96 -14.94
C HIS A 680 3.45 19.12 -14.55
N VAL A 681 3.80 19.17 -13.26
CA VAL A 681 4.74 20.14 -12.69
C VAL A 681 6.01 19.40 -12.30
N ILE A 682 7.15 19.83 -12.82
CA ILE A 682 8.44 19.14 -12.68
C ILE A 682 9.43 20.05 -11.95
N ASN A 683 10.24 19.48 -11.05
CA ASN A 683 11.27 20.16 -10.27
C ASN A 683 10.75 21.27 -9.32
N ALA A 684 9.48 21.29 -8.98
CA ALA A 684 8.90 22.22 -8.02
C ALA A 684 8.87 21.66 -6.59
N GLN A 685 8.77 22.53 -5.61
CA GLN A 685 8.52 22.17 -4.22
C GLN A 685 7.02 21.99 -3.98
N PHE A 686 6.63 20.95 -3.23
CA PHE A 686 5.22 20.70 -2.91
C PHE A 686 4.57 21.88 -2.15
N CYS A 687 5.32 22.54 -1.26
CA CYS A 687 4.82 23.68 -0.49
C CYS A 687 4.49 24.92 -1.34
N ALA A 688 4.99 25.00 -2.57
CA ALA A 688 4.62 26.06 -3.52
C ALA A 688 3.26 25.82 -4.21
N PHE A 689 2.68 24.61 -4.05
CA PHE A 689 1.45 24.18 -4.69
C PHE A 689 0.39 23.66 -3.71
N PRO A 690 0.01 24.45 -2.68
CA PRO A 690 -0.96 24.00 -1.67
C PRO A 690 -2.34 23.74 -2.32
N GLY A 691 -2.82 22.49 -2.19
CA GLY A 691 -4.07 22.03 -2.83
C GLY A 691 -3.91 21.54 -4.27
N TYR A 692 -2.70 21.64 -4.85
CA TYR A 692 -2.37 21.19 -6.21
C TYR A 692 -1.23 20.16 -6.20
N GLU A 693 -0.95 19.55 -5.07
CA GLU A 693 0.19 18.66 -4.85
C GLU A 693 0.20 17.47 -5.82
N GLN A 694 -0.96 17.01 -6.27
CA GLN A 694 -1.10 15.92 -7.24
C GLN A 694 -0.45 16.21 -8.60
N TYR A 695 -0.34 17.48 -9.01
CA TYR A 695 0.31 17.87 -10.26
C TYR A 695 1.85 17.85 -10.15
N VAL A 696 2.39 17.96 -8.93
CA VAL A 696 3.83 17.85 -8.63
C VAL A 696 4.23 16.39 -8.40
N ALA A 697 3.33 15.55 -7.93
CA ALA A 697 3.59 14.18 -7.52
C ALA A 697 4.18 13.31 -8.64
N GLY A 698 3.83 13.57 -9.91
CA GLY A 698 4.37 12.85 -11.06
C GLY A 698 5.90 12.95 -11.22
N ASP A 699 6.52 13.99 -10.64
CA ASP A 699 7.98 14.17 -10.66
C ASP A 699 8.73 13.19 -9.73
N LEU A 700 8.05 12.56 -8.79
CA LEU A 700 8.64 11.52 -7.91
C LEU A 700 9.14 10.30 -8.69
N GLN A 701 8.69 10.08 -9.90
CA GLN A 701 9.24 9.04 -10.79
C GLN A 701 10.75 9.16 -11.00
N LYS A 702 11.36 10.33 -10.72
CA LYS A 702 12.83 10.50 -10.76
C LYS A 702 13.59 9.66 -9.71
N LEU A 703 12.93 9.15 -8.66
CA LEU A 703 13.51 8.24 -7.67
C LEU A 703 14.11 6.98 -8.32
N GLY A 704 13.40 6.40 -9.30
CA GLY A 704 13.85 5.21 -10.03
C GLY A 704 14.62 5.51 -11.31
N ARG A 705 15.10 6.76 -11.53
CA ARG A 705 15.78 7.16 -12.78
C ARG A 705 17.28 7.13 -12.65
N THR A 706 17.93 6.38 -13.54
CA THR A 706 19.38 6.46 -13.78
C THR A 706 19.65 7.36 -14.96
N MET A 707 20.48 8.39 -14.78
CA MET A 707 20.91 9.29 -15.85
C MET A 707 22.33 8.97 -16.27
N VAL A 708 22.55 8.77 -17.57
CA VAL A 708 23.86 8.58 -18.19
C VAL A 708 24.28 9.87 -18.88
N PHE A 709 25.43 10.40 -18.48
CA PHE A 709 26.05 11.57 -19.10
C PHE A 709 26.98 11.16 -20.24
N ALA A 710 26.83 11.79 -21.40
CA ALA A 710 27.70 11.52 -22.53
C ALA A 710 29.10 12.07 -22.29
N ALA A 711 30.05 11.20 -21.95
CA ALA A 711 31.52 11.45 -21.97
C ALA A 711 31.99 12.84 -21.48
N ASP A 712 31.30 13.48 -20.53
CA ASP A 712 31.72 14.74 -19.92
C ASP A 712 32.52 14.43 -18.65
N PRO A 713 33.82 14.67 -18.62
CA PRO A 713 34.68 14.32 -17.49
C PRO A 713 34.37 15.09 -16.20
N ARG A 714 33.55 16.11 -16.27
CA ARG A 714 33.09 16.89 -15.09
C ARG A 714 32.00 16.19 -14.29
N TYR A 715 31.39 15.16 -14.84
CA TYR A 715 30.29 14.42 -14.22
C TYR A 715 30.62 12.92 -14.16
N PRO A 716 30.08 12.20 -13.18
CA PRO A 716 30.11 10.75 -13.18
C PRO A 716 29.47 10.20 -14.47
N GLU A 717 29.91 9.05 -14.93
CA GLU A 717 29.37 8.44 -16.14
C GLU A 717 27.85 8.21 -16.03
N GLN A 718 27.39 7.79 -14.85
CA GLN A 718 25.98 7.66 -14.54
C GLN A 718 25.69 8.03 -13.08
N VAL A 719 24.47 8.47 -12.82
CA VAL A 719 23.98 8.87 -11.48
C VAL A 719 22.53 8.43 -11.28
N ASN A 720 22.16 8.21 -10.01
CA ASN A 720 20.75 8.26 -9.63
C ASN A 720 20.28 9.72 -9.71
N LEU A 721 19.26 9.99 -10.49
CA LEU A 721 18.82 11.38 -10.75
C LEU A 721 18.30 12.06 -9.49
N TYR A 722 17.57 11.36 -8.66
CA TYR A 722 17.01 11.91 -7.42
C TYR A 722 18.12 12.31 -6.44
N GLU A 723 19.05 11.41 -6.18
CA GLU A 723 20.19 11.68 -5.29
C GLU A 723 21.07 12.82 -5.81
N TRP A 724 21.34 12.81 -7.11
CA TRP A 724 22.16 13.83 -7.74
C TRP A 724 21.52 15.22 -7.71
N LEU A 725 20.20 15.32 -7.89
CA LEU A 725 19.45 16.57 -7.75
C LEU A 725 19.32 16.97 -6.26
N GLY A 726 19.05 16.00 -5.38
CA GLY A 726 18.89 16.23 -3.95
C GLY A 726 20.15 16.79 -3.28
N ALA A 727 21.35 16.33 -3.72
CA ALA A 727 22.62 16.87 -3.24
C ALA A 727 22.83 18.38 -3.53
N LYS A 728 22.01 18.97 -4.39
CA LYS A 728 22.03 20.39 -4.80
C LYS A 728 20.87 21.20 -4.28
N ARG A 729 20.16 20.65 -3.31
CA ARG A 729 19.01 21.26 -2.64
C ARG A 729 19.22 21.25 -1.13
N GLU A 730 18.47 22.07 -0.44
CA GLU A 730 18.51 22.14 1.02
C GLU A 730 17.10 22.14 1.63
N LYS A 731 17.00 21.51 2.78
CA LYS A 731 15.83 21.60 3.64
C LYS A 731 15.94 22.85 4.49
N ARG A 732 14.83 23.60 4.62
CA ARG A 732 14.70 24.73 5.52
C ARG A 732 13.98 24.32 6.79
N GLU A 733 13.97 25.17 7.81
CA GLU A 733 13.31 24.90 9.09
C GLU A 733 11.83 24.47 8.90
N ILE A 734 11.10 25.14 8.01
CA ILE A 734 9.70 24.82 7.67
C ILE A 734 9.51 23.37 7.13
N CYS A 735 10.56 22.77 6.60
CA CYS A 735 10.47 21.39 6.06
C CYS A 735 10.33 20.34 7.17
N ALA A 736 10.68 20.66 8.41
CA ALA A 736 10.56 19.74 9.54
C ALA A 736 9.09 19.39 9.87
N GLU A 737 8.17 20.31 9.59
CA GLU A 737 6.72 20.14 9.80
C GLU A 737 5.95 19.83 8.49
N CYS A 738 6.66 19.69 7.38
CA CYS A 738 6.05 19.49 6.09
C CYS A 738 5.71 18.00 5.85
N PRO A 739 4.45 17.64 5.50
CA PRO A 739 4.06 16.24 5.25
C PRO A 739 4.75 15.64 4.02
N TRP A 740 5.28 16.48 3.12
CA TRP A 740 5.99 16.06 1.92
C TRP A 740 7.52 15.95 2.12
N THR A 741 8.01 16.10 3.36
CA THR A 741 9.46 16.14 3.64
C THR A 741 10.19 14.87 3.24
N THR A 742 9.53 13.70 3.28
CA THR A 742 10.11 12.40 2.89
C THR A 742 10.32 12.24 1.39
N VAL A 743 9.62 13.01 0.57
CA VAL A 743 9.67 12.92 -0.91
C VAL A 743 10.17 14.19 -1.57
N CYS A 744 10.03 15.35 -0.93
CA CYS A 744 10.49 16.62 -1.47
C CYS A 744 11.99 16.78 -1.21
N GLU A 745 12.76 17.10 -2.23
CA GLU A 745 14.21 17.32 -2.11
C GLU A 745 14.57 18.63 -1.41
N GLY A 746 13.62 19.53 -1.22
CA GLY A 746 13.83 20.86 -0.64
C GLY A 746 14.00 21.96 -1.68
N PHE A 747 14.58 23.08 -1.24
CA PHE A 747 14.74 24.28 -2.05
C PHE A 747 16.02 24.22 -2.87
N GLN A 748 15.96 24.75 -4.07
CA GLN A 748 17.12 24.84 -4.95
C GLN A 748 18.10 25.87 -4.42
N VAL A 749 19.40 25.55 -4.46
CA VAL A 749 20.49 26.43 -4.06
C VAL A 749 21.18 26.94 -5.33
N PHE A 750 21.19 28.25 -5.51
CA PHE A 750 21.88 28.87 -6.64
C PHE A 750 23.39 28.91 -6.43
N ALA A 751 24.15 28.89 -7.53
CA ALA A 751 25.63 28.86 -7.52
C ALA A 751 26.29 30.04 -6.76
N ALA A 752 25.57 31.14 -6.55
CA ALA A 752 26.02 32.24 -5.72
C ALA A 752 26.24 31.84 -4.27
N ASP A 753 25.42 30.91 -3.77
CA ASP A 753 25.42 30.47 -2.37
C ASP A 753 26.40 29.30 -2.12
N LYS A 754 26.84 28.60 -3.18
CA LYS A 754 27.82 27.51 -3.12
C LYS A 754 28.89 27.68 -4.22
N PRO A 755 30.10 28.18 -3.86
CA PRO A 755 31.17 28.48 -4.82
C PRO A 755 31.64 27.27 -5.65
N ASP A 756 31.54 26.08 -5.11
CA ASP A 756 31.87 24.80 -5.77
C ASP A 756 30.90 24.39 -6.91
N MET A 757 29.74 25.02 -6.96
CA MET A 757 28.75 24.80 -8.02
C MET A 757 28.85 25.85 -9.16
N ARG A 758 29.77 26.81 -9.08
CA ARG A 758 30.02 27.79 -10.14
C ARG A 758 30.63 27.08 -11.34
N VAL A 759 29.85 26.88 -12.39
CA VAL A 759 30.43 26.69 -13.72
C VAL A 759 30.93 28.05 -14.16
N GLU A 760 32.27 28.21 -14.33
CA GLU A 760 32.82 29.45 -14.86
C GLU A 760 32.07 29.86 -16.13
N ARG A 761 31.68 31.13 -16.24
CA ARG A 761 31.11 31.67 -17.48
C ARG A 761 32.12 31.44 -18.59
N ALA A 762 31.95 30.38 -19.35
CA ALA A 762 32.77 30.16 -20.52
C ALA A 762 32.54 31.31 -21.50
N ARG A 763 33.61 31.86 -22.03
CA ARG A 763 33.56 32.90 -23.07
C ARG A 763 32.67 32.43 -24.23
N PRO A 764 31.90 33.29 -24.88
CA PRO A 764 31.04 32.89 -26.00
C PRO A 764 31.87 32.17 -27.06
N VAL A 765 31.54 30.91 -27.31
CA VAL A 765 32.09 30.16 -28.43
C VAL A 765 31.44 30.70 -29.71
N VAL A 766 32.23 31.19 -30.61
CA VAL A 766 31.82 31.64 -31.94
C VAL A 766 31.01 30.53 -32.60
N ALA A 767 29.81 30.85 -33.06
CA ALA A 767 28.94 29.93 -33.76
C ALA A 767 29.72 29.38 -35.00
N VAL A 768 29.90 28.06 -35.02
CA VAL A 768 30.23 27.38 -36.27
C VAL A 768 28.88 27.10 -36.95
N ALA A 769 28.75 27.62 -38.18
CA ALA A 769 27.57 27.61 -39.03
C ALA A 769 26.94 26.21 -39.26
#